data_03c80dd69fc3c2fa056929eb868a78bb
#
_entry.id   03c80dd69fc3c2fa056929eb868a78bb
#
_cell.length_a   1.000
_cell.length_b   1.000
_cell.length_c   1.000
_cell.angle_alpha   90.00
_cell.angle_beta   90.00
_cell.angle_gamma   90.00
#
_symmetry.space_group_name_H-M   'P 1'
#
loop_
_entity.id
_entity.type
_entity.pdbx_description
1 polymer ?
#
loop_
_entity_poly.entity_id
_entity_poly.type
_entity_poly.pdbx_seq_one_letter_code
_entity_poly.pdbx_strand_id
1 'polypeptide(L)'
;MSALKPSRASSLSAAVVAGVVVTSSFVVPAQAVEPTPDAASATATTDLLYFNDFHGRLDEDPVGFAGAIESQRGPEDLLLSGGDNIGASQYTSAAQDDNPTLDMLNALELDASAVGNHEFDQGRDDLTERVVDRAEFPYLAANVRVGSETGPLLMEGEGHDGNGAYELFERDGVSFAVIGAVTQATPSKLAPSATEGLVFTDPVAEVNAVAEDLAASGEADVIIAAYHDGSASQTQAESDRFWTETSEEVDVIFGGDTHAEYTVSEDVDGDGTDDRAYMQTGSYMANLGKVEVTYDAEADDVDLVPTLTSYDEFIAGQTPEQLVASSPRTAEVDRIVDEATATAEQIGSTPAGQITGDLTTAFTGSTRDDRQNESALGNEVAEGFRSELAESHGVDIGVINPGGLRNELYYVDDPEEIIDGDADGVVTEAEINNVLPFANNLNTVELTGAQFEKALEQQWQPEGSSRAFLHLGLSDNVQYTMDESRPAGDRITSITIDGQPLDPAATYTVGSVSFLLEGGDGFTAFTEGGASTDTGRIDREAFQDYLGSFDAPLEPAFDRRAVNVTGSTTEGGTTTLELSELNMTSLGAVANETVEIRKGSPEGEVVASAEVTGEPAKDASGQVGGAASLEVQVADLEGGPAYLVVSPAGTTMQLPAELLVAGDPEPTPEPTDRPTFGHGRDLADQRKADRGRPSGDLREWVLEQRERRSGR
;
A
#
# COMPACT_ATOMS: atom_id res chain seq x y z
N MET A 1 29.97 58.20 2.75
CA MET A 1 30.65 58.72 3.95
C MET A 1 30.87 57.48 4.83
N SER A 2 32.05 56.84 4.66
CA SER A 2 33.26 57.05 5.46
C SER A 2 33.00 56.73 6.93
N ALA A 3 33.66 55.84 7.64
CA ALA A 3 35.07 55.42 7.64
C ALA A 3 35.23 54.16 8.55
N LEU A 4 36.00 53.18 8.10
CA LEU A 4 37.35 52.86 8.64
C LEU A 4 37.46 52.13 10.00
N LYS A 5 38.10 50.94 9.89
CA LYS A 5 38.76 50.11 10.91
C LYS A 5 39.77 50.97 11.76
N PRO A 6 40.26 50.42 12.92
CA PRO A 6 41.60 49.87 12.82
C PRO A 6 41.87 48.59 13.64
N SER A 7 42.88 47.88 13.15
CA SER A 7 43.67 46.81 13.75
C SER A 7 44.49 47.25 14.98
N ARG A 8 44.80 46.34 15.90
CA ARG A 8 46.05 46.40 16.71
C ARG A 8 46.64 45.02 16.97
N ALA A 9 47.86 44.92 16.55
CA ALA A 9 48.82 43.86 16.84
C ALA A 9 49.71 44.25 18.08
N SER A 10 50.48 43.27 18.56
CA SER A 10 51.69 43.33 19.38
C SER A 10 51.48 43.34 20.90
N SER A 11 52.15 42.54 21.67
CA SER A 11 53.62 42.49 21.79
C SER A 11 54.13 41.35 22.69
N LEU A 12 55.28 40.79 22.30
CA LEU A 12 56.17 39.94 23.12
C LEU A 12 56.62 40.66 24.41
N SER A 13 56.84 39.88 25.48
CA SER A 13 57.79 40.23 26.52
C SER A 13 58.52 38.97 27.02
N ALA A 14 59.81 38.95 26.76
CA ALA A 14 60.77 38.00 27.28
C ALA A 14 61.20 38.41 28.72
N ALA A 15 61.31 37.44 29.61
CA ALA A 15 61.99 37.59 30.87
C ALA A 15 63.07 36.51 31.04
N VAL A 16 64.30 36.93 31.03
CA VAL A 16 65.47 36.13 31.35
C VAL A 16 65.66 36.11 32.89
N VAL A 17 65.81 34.93 33.49
CA VAL A 17 66.43 34.79 34.82
C VAL A 17 67.50 33.70 34.76
N ALA A 18 68.72 34.09 35.19
CA ALA A 18 69.93 33.28 35.20
C ALA A 18 70.02 32.39 36.44
N GLY A 19 70.61 31.24 36.27
CA GLY A 19 71.66 30.70 37.10
C GLY A 19 71.26 29.74 38.19
N VAL A 20 71.83 28.62 38.19
CA VAL A 20 72.77 27.98 39.14
C VAL A 20 72.98 26.53 38.69
N VAL A 21 74.22 26.21 38.36
CA VAL A 21 74.65 24.83 38.01
C VAL A 21 74.89 24.06 39.31
N VAL A 22 74.20 22.98 39.53
CA VAL A 22 74.54 21.95 40.49
C VAL A 22 74.65 20.62 39.71
N THR A 23 75.91 20.15 39.60
CA THR A 23 76.21 18.83 39.03
C THR A 23 75.91 17.74 40.04
N SER A 24 74.92 16.96 39.82
CA SER A 24 74.70 15.67 40.47
C SER A 24 74.57 14.57 39.37
N SER A 25 75.48 13.61 39.48
CA SER A 25 75.56 12.43 38.62
C SER A 25 74.30 11.54 38.83
N PHE A 26 73.45 11.53 37.86
CA PHE A 26 72.34 10.59 37.85
C PHE A 26 72.70 9.39 36.96
N VAL A 27 72.54 8.19 37.56
CA VAL A 27 72.49 6.90 36.89
C VAL A 27 71.21 6.89 35.98
N VAL A 28 71.41 6.76 34.71
CA VAL A 28 70.27 6.58 33.71
C VAL A 28 69.66 5.21 33.91
N PRO A 29 68.41 5.07 34.37
CA PRO A 29 67.70 3.81 34.22
C PRO A 29 67.43 3.61 32.74
N ALA A 30 67.49 2.32 32.28
CA ALA A 30 67.05 1.94 30.94
C ALA A 30 65.65 2.45 30.71
N GLN A 31 65.46 3.29 29.67
CA GLN A 31 64.14 3.65 29.19
C GLN A 31 63.45 2.35 28.79
N ALA A 32 62.30 2.06 29.42
CA ALA A 32 61.33 1.18 28.86
C ALA A 32 60.94 1.76 27.49
N VAL A 33 61.10 0.98 26.46
CA VAL A 33 60.51 1.27 25.15
C VAL A 33 58.99 1.37 25.40
N GLU A 34 58.46 2.57 25.29
CA GLU A 34 56.98 2.69 25.18
C GLU A 34 56.55 1.75 24.05
N PRO A 35 55.49 0.96 24.22
CA PRO A 35 54.95 0.20 23.12
C PRO A 35 54.61 1.23 22.02
N THR A 36 55.15 1.03 20.84
CA THR A 36 54.64 1.68 19.64
C THR A 36 53.09 1.47 19.66
N PRO A 37 52.29 2.50 19.40
CA PRO A 37 50.88 2.26 19.17
C PRO A 37 50.80 1.08 18.19
N ASP A 38 50.01 0.06 18.51
CA ASP A 38 49.71 -0.99 17.58
C ASP A 38 49.38 -0.31 16.25
N ALA A 39 50.02 -0.75 15.18
CA ALA A 39 49.56 -0.39 13.84
C ALA A 39 48.06 -0.65 13.84
N ALA A 40 47.24 0.36 13.56
CA ALA A 40 45.85 0.17 13.33
C ALA A 40 45.68 -1.05 12.38
N SER A 41 44.76 -1.91 12.67
CA SER A 41 44.46 -3.02 11.77
C SER A 41 44.35 -2.45 10.37
N ALA A 42 44.95 -3.07 9.37
CA ALA A 42 44.80 -2.61 7.98
C ALA A 42 43.36 -2.79 7.49
N THR A 43 42.55 -3.55 8.22
CA THR A 43 41.16 -3.85 7.93
C THR A 43 40.23 -3.28 8.99
N ALA A 44 39.13 -2.65 8.56
CA ALA A 44 38.01 -2.19 9.37
C ALA A 44 36.73 -2.91 8.96
N THR A 45 35.82 -3.14 9.90
CA THR A 45 34.54 -3.80 9.62
C THR A 45 33.39 -2.94 10.15
N THR A 46 32.41 -2.63 9.30
CA THR A 46 31.24 -1.82 9.59
C THR A 46 30.01 -2.52 9.05
N ASP A 47 28.92 -2.62 9.83
CA ASP A 47 27.66 -3.14 9.36
C ASP A 47 26.80 -2.00 8.80
N LEU A 48 26.25 -2.18 7.61
CA LEU A 48 25.21 -1.34 7.02
C LEU A 48 23.87 -2.00 7.30
N LEU A 49 23.06 -1.41 8.17
CA LEU A 49 21.70 -1.83 8.43
C LEU A 49 20.75 -1.07 7.52
N TYR A 50 19.80 -1.76 6.92
CA TYR A 50 18.94 -1.18 5.89
C TYR A 50 17.50 -1.65 5.98
N PHE A 51 16.57 -0.73 5.74
CA PHE A 51 15.15 -0.99 5.51
C PHE A 51 14.61 -0.02 4.45
N ASN A 52 13.42 -0.31 3.89
CA ASN A 52 12.73 0.54 2.92
C ASN A 52 11.22 0.43 3.11
N ASP A 53 10.47 1.40 2.56
CA ASP A 53 9.01 1.37 2.47
C ASP A 53 8.34 1.10 3.84
N PHE A 54 8.70 1.93 4.84
CA PHE A 54 8.18 1.82 6.20
C PHE A 54 6.73 2.29 6.28
N HIS A 55 6.36 3.38 5.56
CA HIS A 55 5.00 3.90 5.45
C HIS A 55 4.29 4.09 6.79
N GLY A 56 4.94 4.72 7.74
CA GLY A 56 4.32 5.07 9.02
C GLY A 56 3.61 3.93 9.74
N ARG A 57 4.16 2.71 9.72
CA ARG A 57 3.57 1.50 10.31
C ARG A 57 3.61 1.48 11.84
N LEU A 58 3.08 2.54 12.47
CA LEU A 58 3.06 2.69 13.92
C LEU A 58 1.95 1.88 14.61
N ASP A 59 0.93 1.43 13.88
CA ASP A 59 -0.16 0.61 14.41
C ASP A 59 0.18 -0.90 14.44
N GLU A 60 1.34 -1.30 13.91
CA GLU A 60 1.83 -2.69 13.94
C GLU A 60 2.74 -2.92 15.17
N ASP A 61 4.01 -3.28 14.98
CA ASP A 61 4.98 -3.48 16.07
C ASP A 61 6.30 -2.69 15.85
N PRO A 62 6.25 -1.35 15.81
CA PRO A 62 7.43 -0.53 15.60
C PRO A 62 8.46 -0.67 16.73
N VAL A 63 8.02 -1.00 17.94
CA VAL A 63 8.90 -1.23 19.10
C VAL A 63 9.72 -2.51 18.91
N GLY A 64 9.08 -3.56 18.38
CA GLY A 64 9.77 -4.79 18.02
C GLY A 64 10.78 -4.57 16.91
N PHE A 65 10.43 -3.78 15.88
CA PHE A 65 11.34 -3.43 14.81
C PHE A 65 12.54 -2.61 15.30
N ALA A 66 12.32 -1.63 16.17
CA ALA A 66 13.39 -0.91 16.86
C ALA A 66 14.32 -1.86 17.64
N GLY A 67 13.73 -2.83 18.35
CA GLY A 67 14.48 -3.87 19.05
C GLY A 67 15.30 -4.77 18.13
N ALA A 68 14.77 -5.11 16.96
CA ALA A 68 15.50 -5.85 15.93
C ALA A 68 16.72 -5.08 15.42
N ILE A 69 16.57 -3.80 15.07
CA ILE A 69 17.66 -2.91 14.68
C ILE A 69 18.73 -2.86 15.77
N GLU A 70 18.34 -2.52 16.99
CA GLU A 70 19.28 -2.39 18.12
C GLU A 70 20.00 -3.69 18.49
N SER A 71 19.40 -4.84 18.19
CA SER A 71 20.03 -6.15 18.41
C SER A 71 21.20 -6.42 17.46
N GLN A 72 21.23 -5.75 16.32
CA GLN A 72 22.24 -5.91 15.27
C GLN A 72 23.22 -4.74 15.20
N ARG A 73 22.85 -3.59 15.74
CA ARG A 73 23.59 -2.33 15.58
C ARG A 73 24.74 -2.23 16.56
N GLY A 74 25.95 -2.08 16.03
CA GLY A 74 27.17 -1.67 16.77
C GLY A 74 27.35 -0.15 16.80
N PRO A 75 28.37 0.35 17.49
CA PRO A 75 28.60 1.80 17.63
C PRO A 75 29.14 2.47 16.36
N GLU A 76 29.72 1.72 15.44
CA GLU A 76 30.31 2.23 14.19
C GLU A 76 29.47 1.85 12.96
N ASP A 77 28.26 1.29 13.16
CA ASP A 77 27.39 0.88 12.07
C ASP A 77 26.57 2.06 11.54
N LEU A 78 26.10 1.95 10.30
CA LEU A 78 25.19 2.89 9.68
C LEU A 78 23.78 2.26 9.60
N LEU A 79 22.76 3.04 9.94
CA LEU A 79 21.35 2.70 9.71
C LEU A 79 20.83 3.57 8.57
N LEU A 80 20.37 2.94 7.49
CA LEU A 80 19.97 3.59 6.25
C LEU A 80 18.54 3.22 5.88
N SER A 81 17.84 4.13 5.21
CA SER A 81 16.50 3.87 4.63
C SER A 81 16.47 4.13 3.12
N GLY A 82 15.70 3.31 2.43
CA GLY A 82 15.45 3.41 0.98
C GLY A 82 14.33 4.37 0.60
N GLY A 83 13.80 5.18 1.51
CA GLY A 83 12.68 6.08 1.26
C GLY A 83 11.32 5.47 1.54
N ASP A 84 10.26 6.23 1.27
CA ASP A 84 8.89 5.93 1.65
C ASP A 84 8.76 5.58 3.14
N ASN A 85 9.42 6.40 3.96
CA ASN A 85 9.29 6.30 5.41
C ASN A 85 7.91 6.77 5.87
N ILE A 86 7.40 7.79 5.18
CA ILE A 86 6.11 8.46 5.40
C ILE A 86 5.27 8.39 4.14
N GLY A 87 4.00 8.82 4.24
CA GLY A 87 3.01 8.73 3.17
C GLY A 87 2.42 7.33 3.02
N ALA A 88 1.19 7.21 2.53
CA ALA A 88 0.39 5.98 2.59
C ALA A 88 0.42 5.31 3.98
N SER A 89 0.50 6.11 5.02
CA SER A 89 0.78 5.70 6.39
C SER A 89 -0.46 5.17 7.09
N GLN A 90 -0.25 4.34 8.12
CA GLN A 90 -1.31 3.92 9.02
C GLN A 90 -1.84 5.11 9.84
N TYR A 91 -3.04 4.94 10.42
CA TYR A 91 -3.80 6.04 11.01
C TYR A 91 -3.06 6.80 12.11
N THR A 92 -2.38 6.09 13.02
CA THR A 92 -1.63 6.74 14.11
C THR A 92 -0.56 7.72 13.60
N SER A 93 0.07 7.42 12.47
CA SER A 93 1.03 8.33 11.84
C SER A 93 0.36 9.40 10.99
N ALA A 94 -0.48 8.98 10.03
CA ALA A 94 -1.11 9.86 9.05
C ALA A 94 -1.99 10.95 9.69
N ALA A 95 -2.76 10.63 10.74
CA ALA A 95 -3.59 11.61 11.46
C ALA A 95 -2.77 12.74 12.13
N GLN A 96 -1.46 12.65 12.12
CA GLN A 96 -0.51 13.61 12.70
C GLN A 96 0.53 14.07 11.69
N ASP A 97 0.20 14.07 10.39
CA ASP A 97 1.07 14.46 9.27
C ASP A 97 2.41 13.68 9.30
N ASP A 98 2.39 12.41 9.67
CA ASP A 98 3.57 11.52 9.80
C ASP A 98 4.68 12.01 10.77
N ASN A 99 4.40 13.04 11.55
CA ASN A 99 5.35 13.54 12.53
C ASN A 99 5.84 12.49 13.53
N PRO A 100 4.98 11.58 14.05
CA PRO A 100 5.44 10.53 14.96
C PRO A 100 6.40 9.54 14.32
N THR A 101 6.27 9.26 13.03
CA THR A 101 7.20 8.42 12.28
C THR A 101 8.58 9.07 12.17
N LEU A 102 8.64 10.36 11.82
CA LEU A 102 9.90 11.10 11.80
C LEU A 102 10.56 11.14 13.18
N ASP A 103 9.78 11.35 14.27
CA ASP A 103 10.29 11.30 15.63
C ASP A 103 10.84 9.92 16.01
N MET A 104 10.18 8.84 15.57
CA MET A 104 10.64 7.47 15.76
C MET A 104 11.99 7.23 15.05
N LEU A 105 12.12 7.66 13.80
CA LEU A 105 13.35 7.51 13.02
C LEU A 105 14.50 8.35 13.63
N ASN A 106 14.20 9.56 14.13
CA ASN A 106 15.16 10.36 14.90
C ASN A 106 15.61 9.63 16.18
N ALA A 107 14.67 9.02 16.92
CA ALA A 107 14.98 8.25 18.13
C ALA A 107 15.85 7.01 17.84
N LEU A 108 15.70 6.43 16.66
CA LEU A 108 16.57 5.36 16.16
C LEU A 108 17.93 5.86 15.67
N GLU A 109 18.14 7.19 15.62
CA GLU A 109 19.34 7.80 15.04
C GLU A 109 19.62 7.25 13.64
N LEU A 110 18.61 7.38 12.72
CA LEU A 110 18.77 7.06 11.30
C LEU A 110 19.90 7.92 10.73
N ASP A 111 20.84 7.31 10.01
CA ASP A 111 22.00 8.06 9.49
C ASP A 111 21.65 8.79 8.17
N ALA A 112 20.91 8.16 7.25
CA ALA A 112 20.43 8.78 6.02
C ALA A 112 19.23 8.03 5.44
N SER A 113 18.44 8.73 4.61
CA SER A 113 17.37 8.16 3.79
C SER A 113 17.45 8.63 2.35
N ALA A 114 17.19 7.75 1.38
CA ALA A 114 16.74 8.22 0.08
C ALA A 114 15.38 8.93 0.23
N VAL A 115 15.06 9.87 -0.66
CA VAL A 115 13.70 10.37 -0.83
C VAL A 115 12.92 9.31 -1.62
N GLY A 116 11.75 8.88 -1.15
CA GLY A 116 10.81 8.08 -1.90
C GLY A 116 9.75 8.92 -2.62
N ASN A 117 8.82 8.27 -3.32
CA ASN A 117 7.75 9.02 -3.98
C ASN A 117 6.72 9.53 -2.96
N HIS A 118 6.44 8.80 -1.89
CA HIS A 118 5.47 9.20 -0.88
C HIS A 118 5.95 10.32 0.05
N GLU A 119 7.25 10.63 0.13
CA GLU A 119 7.70 11.87 0.74
C GLU A 119 7.16 13.12 0.04
N PHE A 120 6.66 13.02 -1.20
CA PHE A 120 6.03 14.10 -1.94
C PHE A 120 4.50 14.15 -1.82
N ASP A 121 3.81 13.28 -1.11
CA ASP A 121 2.34 13.22 -1.05
C ASP A 121 1.70 14.56 -0.70
N GLN A 122 2.27 15.29 0.25
CA GLN A 122 1.83 16.63 0.65
C GLN A 122 2.49 17.76 -0.18
N GLY A 123 3.26 17.39 -1.20
CA GLY A 123 3.92 18.32 -2.12
C GLY A 123 5.34 18.69 -1.73
N ARG A 124 6.05 19.25 -2.71
CA ARG A 124 7.45 19.66 -2.59
C ARG A 124 7.73 20.54 -1.38
N ASP A 125 6.89 21.53 -1.11
CA ASP A 125 7.15 22.52 -0.05
C ASP A 125 7.00 21.87 1.34
N ASP A 126 6.14 20.86 1.48
CA ASP A 126 6.03 20.07 2.71
C ASP A 126 7.30 19.23 2.96
N LEU A 127 7.79 18.53 1.93
CA LEU A 127 9.05 17.79 2.05
C LEU A 127 10.21 18.70 2.45
N THR A 128 10.41 19.81 1.73
CA THR A 128 11.61 20.67 1.93
C THR A 128 11.52 21.59 3.14
N GLU A 129 10.34 21.79 3.71
CA GLU A 129 10.15 22.61 4.92
C GLU A 129 9.87 21.70 6.14
N ARG A 130 8.66 21.14 6.27
CA ARG A 130 8.24 20.40 7.46
C ARG A 130 9.02 19.10 7.69
N VAL A 131 9.12 18.25 6.64
CA VAL A 131 9.74 16.93 6.77
C VAL A 131 11.23 17.06 7.06
N VAL A 132 11.95 17.83 6.24
CA VAL A 132 13.41 18.06 6.41
C VAL A 132 13.72 18.80 7.70
N ASP A 133 12.93 19.82 8.09
CA ASP A 133 13.13 20.56 9.35
C ASP A 133 12.92 19.66 10.60
N ARG A 134 12.13 18.58 10.48
CA ARG A 134 11.87 17.66 11.59
C ARG A 134 12.83 16.49 11.63
N ALA A 135 13.27 15.98 10.49
CA ALA A 135 14.24 14.91 10.40
C ALA A 135 15.59 15.35 10.95
N GLU A 136 16.21 14.55 11.82
CA GLU A 136 17.57 14.75 12.32
C GLU A 136 18.61 14.03 11.45
N PHE A 137 18.18 13.51 10.30
CA PHE A 137 18.98 12.80 9.29
C PHE A 137 18.73 13.39 7.89
N PRO A 138 19.71 13.27 6.95
CA PRO A 138 19.56 13.75 5.59
C PRO A 138 18.58 12.90 4.77
N TYR A 139 17.71 13.59 4.02
CA TYR A 139 17.02 13.03 2.86
C TYR A 139 17.81 13.35 1.58
N LEU A 140 18.07 12.33 0.76
CA LEU A 140 18.97 12.38 -0.38
C LEU A 140 18.23 12.12 -1.70
N ALA A 141 18.44 12.99 -2.73
CA ALA A 141 17.79 12.87 -4.03
C ALA A 141 18.68 13.42 -5.16
N ALA A 142 19.63 12.64 -5.67
CA ALA A 142 20.56 13.05 -6.72
C ALA A 142 19.90 13.41 -8.04
N ASN A 143 18.69 12.86 -8.30
CA ASN A 143 17.99 12.97 -9.58
C ASN A 143 16.75 13.86 -9.57
N VAL A 144 16.45 14.58 -8.47
CA VAL A 144 15.31 15.52 -8.41
C VAL A 144 15.79 16.96 -8.56
N ARG A 145 15.30 17.64 -9.58
CA ARG A 145 15.74 18.99 -9.94
C ARG A 145 14.60 19.98 -10.00
N VAL A 146 14.88 21.24 -9.70
CA VAL A 146 13.90 22.32 -9.73
C VAL A 146 13.88 22.98 -11.10
N GLY A 147 12.74 22.99 -11.76
CA GLY A 147 12.40 23.75 -12.97
C GLY A 147 12.90 23.17 -14.29
N SER A 148 14.02 22.46 -14.34
CA SER A 148 14.56 21.84 -15.56
C SER A 148 15.58 20.74 -15.23
N GLU A 149 15.87 19.86 -16.19
CA GLU A 149 16.89 18.79 -16.08
C GLU A 149 18.29 19.29 -15.68
N THR A 150 18.59 20.55 -15.88
CA THR A 150 19.86 21.18 -15.48
C THR A 150 19.67 22.21 -14.36
N GLY A 151 18.52 22.18 -13.70
CA GLY A 151 18.22 23.02 -12.55
C GLY A 151 19.02 22.60 -11.31
N PRO A 152 18.95 23.39 -10.21
CA PRO A 152 19.53 22.97 -8.94
C PRO A 152 18.84 21.70 -8.42
N LEU A 153 19.55 20.92 -7.63
CA LEU A 153 18.98 19.80 -6.91
C LEU A 153 17.92 20.30 -5.92
N LEU A 154 16.85 19.51 -5.73
CA LEU A 154 15.79 19.88 -4.79
C LEU A 154 16.32 20.00 -3.37
N MET A 155 17.14 19.04 -2.94
CA MET A 155 17.68 18.95 -1.57
C MET A 155 18.97 19.77 -1.37
N GLU A 156 19.40 20.58 -2.36
CA GLU A 156 20.64 21.38 -2.27
C GLU A 156 20.57 22.44 -1.17
N GLY A 157 21.43 22.32 -0.17
CA GLY A 157 21.55 23.32 0.90
C GLY A 157 20.68 23.09 2.14
N GLU A 158 19.97 21.98 2.23
CA GLU A 158 19.06 21.64 3.32
C GLU A 158 19.79 21.04 4.56
N GLY A 159 20.86 21.70 5.00
CA GLY A 159 21.43 21.46 6.34
C GLY A 159 22.47 20.34 6.45
N HIS A 160 22.92 19.79 5.34
CA HIS A 160 23.84 18.66 5.29
C HIS A 160 25.20 19.03 4.69
N ASP A 161 26.24 18.28 5.06
CA ASP A 161 27.60 18.50 4.55
C ASP A 161 27.73 18.10 3.06
N GLY A 162 26.83 17.21 2.56
CA GLY A 162 26.63 16.89 1.15
C GLY A 162 25.84 17.95 0.39
N ASN A 163 25.65 17.75 -0.90
CA ASN A 163 24.91 18.67 -1.78
C ASN A 163 23.44 18.27 -1.99
N GLY A 164 22.90 17.42 -1.11
CA GLY A 164 21.55 16.83 -1.24
C GLY A 164 21.47 15.64 -2.17
N ALA A 165 22.55 15.30 -2.89
CA ALA A 165 22.67 14.10 -3.67
C ALA A 165 23.25 12.93 -2.87
N TYR A 166 24.18 13.23 -1.98
CA TYR A 166 24.88 12.26 -1.15
C TYR A 166 25.25 12.86 0.20
N GLU A 167 25.62 11.99 1.18
CA GLU A 167 26.18 12.36 2.47
C GLU A 167 27.41 11.48 2.75
N LEU A 168 28.40 12.04 3.49
CA LEU A 168 29.65 11.36 3.86
C LEU A 168 29.64 10.98 5.33
N PHE A 169 30.02 9.75 5.62
CA PHE A 169 30.18 9.22 6.97
C PHE A 169 31.58 8.67 7.17
N GLU A 170 32.19 8.94 8.32
CA GLU A 170 33.44 8.32 8.70
C GLU A 170 33.20 7.34 9.86
N ARG A 171 33.50 6.05 9.64
CA ARG A 171 33.33 4.98 10.62
C ARG A 171 34.61 4.13 10.68
N ASP A 172 35.15 3.99 11.86
CA ASP A 172 36.42 3.27 12.15
C ASP A 172 37.60 3.59 11.18
N GLY A 173 37.61 4.84 10.65
CA GLY A 173 38.60 5.32 9.72
C GLY A 173 38.38 4.98 8.26
N VAL A 174 37.18 4.51 7.89
CA VAL A 174 36.68 4.28 6.54
C VAL A 174 35.65 5.37 6.19
N SER A 175 35.77 5.94 5.00
CA SER A 175 34.87 6.98 4.49
C SER A 175 33.79 6.34 3.64
N PHE A 176 32.53 6.44 4.08
CA PHE A 176 31.35 5.95 3.38
C PHE A 176 30.64 7.11 2.70
N ALA A 177 30.26 6.97 1.43
CA ALA A 177 29.36 7.88 0.75
C ALA A 177 28.01 7.19 0.50
N VAL A 178 26.91 7.81 0.93
CA VAL A 178 25.54 7.34 0.66
C VAL A 178 24.92 8.29 -0.35
N ILE A 179 24.59 7.78 -1.54
CA ILE A 179 23.93 8.53 -2.64
C ILE A 179 22.47 8.11 -2.68
N GLY A 180 21.51 9.06 -2.61
CA GLY A 180 20.08 8.75 -2.72
C GLY A 180 19.53 9.13 -4.08
N ALA A 181 18.56 8.36 -4.58
CA ALA A 181 17.80 8.69 -5.79
C ALA A 181 16.41 8.06 -5.77
N VAL A 182 15.43 8.72 -6.37
CA VAL A 182 14.03 8.28 -6.42
C VAL A 182 13.64 7.89 -7.84
N THR A 183 12.64 7.02 -7.97
CA THR A 183 12.13 6.59 -9.26
C THR A 183 11.74 7.76 -10.18
N GLN A 184 12.13 7.66 -11.45
CA GLN A 184 11.73 8.64 -12.46
C GLN A 184 10.22 8.64 -12.70
N ALA A 185 9.52 7.58 -12.29
CA ALA A 185 8.08 7.44 -12.43
C ALA A 185 7.27 8.26 -11.40
N THR A 186 7.89 8.86 -10.37
CA THR A 186 7.23 9.61 -9.30
C THR A 186 6.10 10.55 -9.78
N PRO A 187 6.25 11.37 -10.85
CA PRO A 187 5.16 12.22 -11.31
C PRO A 187 3.92 11.49 -11.84
N SER A 188 4.04 10.21 -12.16
CA SER A 188 2.91 9.37 -12.59
C SER A 188 2.25 8.61 -11.44
N LYS A 189 2.86 8.63 -10.26
CA LYS A 189 2.39 7.96 -9.05
C LYS A 189 1.67 8.91 -8.10
N LEU A 190 1.69 10.21 -8.37
CA LEU A 190 1.20 11.25 -7.46
C LEU A 190 0.24 12.20 -8.15
N ALA A 191 -0.52 12.95 -7.34
CA ALA A 191 -1.29 14.06 -7.84
C ALA A 191 -0.37 15.08 -8.58
N PRO A 192 -0.75 15.61 -9.75
CA PRO A 192 0.10 16.53 -10.53
C PRO A 192 0.59 17.76 -9.76
N SER A 193 -0.16 18.20 -8.73
CA SER A 193 0.23 19.33 -7.86
C SER A 193 1.39 19.00 -6.93
N ALA A 194 1.56 17.75 -6.55
CA ALA A 194 2.60 17.31 -5.62
C ALA A 194 4.01 17.47 -6.20
N THR A 195 4.16 17.30 -7.50
CA THR A 195 5.44 17.39 -8.22
C THR A 195 5.55 18.62 -9.12
N GLU A 196 4.68 19.62 -8.96
CA GLU A 196 4.67 20.82 -9.81
C GLU A 196 6.02 21.56 -9.75
N GLY A 197 6.62 21.77 -10.94
CA GLY A 197 7.90 22.47 -11.08
C GLY A 197 9.14 21.61 -10.75
N LEU A 198 8.97 20.31 -10.52
CA LEU A 198 10.05 19.36 -10.38
C LEU A 198 10.32 18.57 -11.67
N VAL A 199 11.54 18.11 -11.84
CA VAL A 199 11.97 17.24 -12.92
C VAL A 199 12.73 16.06 -12.31
N PHE A 200 12.26 14.86 -12.58
CA PHE A 200 12.86 13.61 -12.15
C PHE A 200 13.70 13.06 -13.32
N THR A 201 15.02 13.12 -13.19
CA THR A 201 15.96 12.62 -14.20
C THR A 201 16.24 11.12 -13.99
N ASP A 202 16.98 10.50 -14.89
CA ASP A 202 17.34 9.07 -14.78
C ASP A 202 18.17 8.81 -13.52
N PRO A 203 17.66 8.05 -12.53
CA PRO A 203 18.34 7.84 -11.26
C PRO A 203 19.70 7.14 -11.40
N VAL A 204 19.82 6.15 -12.31
CA VAL A 204 21.09 5.45 -12.53
C VAL A 204 22.15 6.38 -13.14
N ALA A 205 21.75 7.22 -14.08
CA ALA A 205 22.69 8.16 -14.70
C ALA A 205 23.21 9.22 -13.71
N GLU A 206 22.34 9.73 -12.82
CA GLU A 206 22.74 10.73 -11.82
C GLU A 206 23.60 10.09 -10.70
N VAL A 207 23.22 8.92 -10.21
CA VAL A 207 24.05 8.18 -9.23
C VAL A 207 25.42 7.86 -9.79
N ASN A 208 25.51 7.35 -11.03
CA ASN A 208 26.80 7.05 -11.68
C ASN A 208 27.69 8.31 -11.77
N ALA A 209 27.10 9.46 -12.12
CA ALA A 209 27.87 10.70 -12.20
C ALA A 209 28.44 11.12 -10.84
N VAL A 210 27.66 10.98 -9.75
CA VAL A 210 28.11 11.27 -8.38
C VAL A 210 29.19 10.27 -7.93
N ALA A 211 28.97 8.97 -8.17
CA ALA A 211 29.90 7.91 -7.78
C ALA A 211 31.27 8.06 -8.50
N GLU A 212 31.26 8.36 -9.82
CA GLU A 212 32.48 8.61 -10.59
C GLU A 212 33.27 9.85 -10.06
N ASP A 213 32.56 10.91 -9.65
CA ASP A 213 33.18 12.10 -9.09
C ASP A 213 33.78 11.81 -7.70
N LEU A 214 33.08 11.05 -6.84
CA LEU A 214 33.55 10.63 -5.51
C LEU A 214 34.79 9.72 -5.61
N ALA A 215 34.76 8.71 -6.46
CA ALA A 215 35.90 7.82 -6.71
C ALA A 215 37.09 8.59 -7.28
N ALA A 216 36.89 9.53 -8.21
CA ALA A 216 37.94 10.34 -8.80
C ALA A 216 38.56 11.33 -7.80
N SER A 217 37.81 11.83 -6.83
CA SER A 217 38.31 12.72 -5.77
C SER A 217 38.97 11.95 -4.64
N GLY A 218 38.61 10.68 -4.43
CA GLY A 218 39.03 9.87 -3.27
C GLY A 218 38.45 10.38 -1.95
N GLU A 219 37.21 10.91 -2.00
CA GLU A 219 36.47 11.37 -0.82
C GLU A 219 35.76 10.24 -0.09
N ALA A 220 35.53 9.10 -0.75
CA ALA A 220 34.94 7.92 -0.16
C ALA A 220 35.78 6.66 -0.48
N ASP A 221 35.88 5.78 0.51
CA ASP A 221 36.49 4.45 0.40
C ASP A 221 35.42 3.41 0.02
N VAL A 222 34.16 3.62 0.41
CA VAL A 222 33.01 2.76 0.10
C VAL A 222 31.84 3.63 -0.37
N ILE A 223 31.28 3.29 -1.52
CA ILE A 223 30.20 4.04 -2.16
C ILE A 223 28.91 3.21 -2.15
N ILE A 224 27.85 3.79 -1.58
CA ILE A 224 26.53 3.17 -1.41
C ILE A 224 25.52 3.94 -2.26
N ALA A 225 24.74 3.27 -3.09
CA ALA A 225 23.59 3.83 -3.78
C ALA A 225 22.30 3.35 -3.13
N ALA A 226 21.48 4.25 -2.61
CA ALA A 226 20.13 4.00 -2.11
C ALA A 226 19.12 4.49 -3.15
N TYR A 227 18.58 3.58 -3.95
CA TYR A 227 17.53 3.89 -4.90
C TYR A 227 16.15 3.64 -4.28
N HIS A 228 15.29 4.64 -4.29
CA HIS A 228 13.86 4.38 -4.13
C HIS A 228 13.28 3.99 -5.51
N ASP A 229 13.69 2.82 -5.96
CA ASP A 229 13.35 2.12 -7.20
C ASP A 229 14.01 0.73 -7.12
N GLY A 230 13.66 -0.21 -7.95
CA GLY A 230 14.30 -1.51 -7.85
C GLY A 230 13.68 -2.60 -8.71
N SER A 231 14.17 -3.81 -8.51
CA SER A 231 13.67 -5.00 -9.19
C SER A 231 12.33 -5.45 -8.62
N ALA A 232 11.44 -5.94 -9.49
CA ALA A 232 10.14 -6.46 -9.07
C ALA A 232 10.21 -7.85 -8.39
N SER A 233 11.36 -8.51 -8.37
CA SER A 233 11.51 -9.83 -7.73
C SER A 233 12.96 -10.31 -7.67
N GLN A 234 13.25 -11.26 -6.78
CA GLN A 234 14.54 -11.97 -6.70
C GLN A 234 15.00 -12.55 -8.05
N THR A 235 14.10 -13.07 -8.88
CA THR A 235 14.45 -13.70 -10.16
C THR A 235 14.83 -12.71 -11.25
N GLN A 236 14.52 -11.42 -11.08
CA GLN A 236 14.82 -10.34 -12.02
C GLN A 236 16.02 -9.51 -11.56
N ALA A 237 16.35 -9.50 -10.28
CA ALA A 237 17.36 -8.64 -9.69
C ALA A 237 18.74 -8.75 -10.37
N GLU A 238 19.22 -9.96 -10.72
CA GLU A 238 20.48 -10.18 -11.42
C GLU A 238 20.52 -9.59 -12.85
N SER A 239 19.37 -9.32 -13.46
CA SER A 239 19.26 -8.76 -14.82
C SER A 239 18.67 -7.35 -14.83
N ASP A 240 18.37 -6.81 -13.67
CA ASP A 240 17.81 -5.49 -13.51
C ASP A 240 18.82 -4.39 -13.90
N ARG A 241 18.30 -3.23 -14.33
CA ARG A 241 19.14 -2.10 -14.72
C ARG A 241 19.91 -1.51 -13.54
N PHE A 242 19.34 -1.52 -12.34
CA PHE A 242 20.00 -1.01 -11.13
C PHE A 242 21.22 -1.86 -10.76
N TRP A 243 21.20 -3.16 -11.07
CA TRP A 243 22.35 -4.04 -10.94
C TRP A 243 23.33 -3.89 -12.11
N THR A 244 22.83 -3.86 -13.35
CA THR A 244 23.67 -4.00 -14.55
C THR A 244 24.18 -2.69 -15.15
N GLU A 245 23.54 -1.54 -14.84
CA GLU A 245 23.89 -0.22 -15.41
C GLU A 245 24.46 0.75 -14.35
N THR A 246 24.33 0.46 -13.05
CA THR A 246 25.02 1.21 -12.00
C THR A 246 26.52 1.00 -12.11
N SER A 247 27.31 2.08 -11.93
CA SER A 247 28.78 2.10 -12.05
C SER A 247 29.44 1.03 -11.18
N GLU A 248 30.54 0.48 -11.66
CA GLU A 248 31.40 -0.45 -10.88
C GLU A 248 32.07 0.25 -9.68
N GLU A 249 32.05 1.59 -9.62
CA GLU A 249 32.51 2.36 -8.47
C GLU A 249 31.52 2.33 -7.28
N VAL A 250 30.34 1.72 -7.45
CA VAL A 250 29.35 1.55 -6.39
C VAL A 250 29.42 0.13 -5.84
N ASP A 251 29.78 -0.01 -4.57
CA ASP A 251 29.97 -1.29 -3.88
C ASP A 251 28.64 -1.88 -3.39
N VAL A 252 27.77 -1.06 -2.81
CA VAL A 252 26.49 -1.51 -2.26
C VAL A 252 25.33 -0.76 -2.89
N ILE A 253 24.35 -1.52 -3.39
CA ILE A 253 23.11 -0.99 -3.96
C ILE A 253 21.95 -1.42 -3.07
N PHE A 254 21.16 -0.46 -2.62
CA PHE A 254 19.90 -0.67 -1.92
C PHE A 254 18.74 -0.25 -2.82
N GLY A 255 17.66 -1.04 -2.85
CA GLY A 255 16.45 -0.78 -3.62
C GLY A 255 15.22 -0.55 -2.73
N GLY A 256 14.16 0.08 -3.29
CA GLY A 256 12.88 0.37 -2.66
C GLY A 256 11.72 0.34 -3.66
N ASP A 257 10.59 0.98 -3.35
CA ASP A 257 9.44 1.24 -4.22
C ASP A 257 8.64 -0.01 -4.66
N THR A 258 9.33 -1.07 -5.03
CA THR A 258 8.68 -2.27 -5.58
C THR A 258 8.19 -3.24 -4.51
N HIS A 259 8.48 -3.00 -3.23
CA HIS A 259 8.16 -3.87 -2.08
C HIS A 259 8.69 -5.31 -2.22
N ALA A 260 9.66 -5.53 -3.10
CA ALA A 260 10.22 -6.86 -3.34
C ALA A 260 11.28 -7.24 -2.30
N GLU A 261 11.50 -8.54 -2.15
CA GLU A 261 12.56 -9.08 -1.29
C GLU A 261 13.61 -9.76 -2.16
N TYR A 262 14.85 -9.28 -2.13
CA TYR A 262 15.95 -9.92 -2.84
C TYR A 262 17.32 -9.55 -2.28
N THR A 263 18.29 -10.42 -2.57
CA THR A 263 19.69 -10.21 -2.28
C THR A 263 20.51 -10.81 -3.42
N VAL A 264 21.38 -10.01 -4.02
CA VAL A 264 22.32 -10.40 -5.08
C VAL A 264 23.71 -9.94 -4.66
N SER A 265 24.73 -10.74 -4.90
CA SER A 265 26.12 -10.34 -4.70
C SER A 265 27.03 -10.98 -5.75
N GLU A 266 28.20 -10.41 -5.98
CA GLU A 266 29.17 -10.85 -7.00
C GLU A 266 30.60 -10.63 -6.53
N ASP A 267 31.45 -11.63 -6.77
CA ASP A 267 32.92 -11.57 -6.67
C ASP A 267 33.45 -11.02 -8.01
N VAL A 268 33.70 -9.71 -8.06
CA VAL A 268 34.04 -8.99 -9.31
C VAL A 268 35.49 -9.19 -9.67
N ASP A 269 36.41 -9.22 -8.71
CA ASP A 269 37.86 -9.32 -8.92
C ASP A 269 38.36 -10.77 -8.94
N GLY A 270 37.58 -11.73 -8.48
CA GLY A 270 37.86 -13.18 -8.55
C GLY A 270 38.74 -13.70 -7.42
N ASP A 271 38.79 -13.00 -6.28
CA ASP A 271 39.61 -13.39 -5.14
C ASP A 271 38.89 -14.40 -4.23
N GLY A 272 37.57 -14.53 -4.33
CA GLY A 272 36.72 -15.50 -3.67
C GLY A 272 35.84 -14.90 -2.55
N THR A 273 35.77 -13.59 -2.45
CA THR A 273 34.82 -12.80 -1.65
C THR A 273 33.91 -11.96 -2.55
N ASP A 274 32.77 -11.48 -2.05
CA ASP A 274 31.88 -10.65 -2.84
C ASP A 274 32.23 -9.16 -2.63
N ASP A 275 32.45 -8.43 -3.74
CA ASP A 275 32.85 -7.01 -3.75
C ASP A 275 31.67 -6.08 -4.02
N ARG A 276 30.56 -6.65 -4.49
CA ARG A 276 29.38 -5.91 -4.88
C ARG A 276 28.11 -6.57 -4.38
N ALA A 277 27.17 -5.76 -3.84
CA ALA A 277 25.89 -6.25 -3.31
C ALA A 277 24.70 -5.40 -3.78
N TYR A 278 23.53 -6.06 -4.01
CA TYR A 278 22.27 -5.42 -4.31
C TYR A 278 21.14 -6.06 -3.49
N MET A 279 20.40 -5.25 -2.72
CA MET A 279 19.40 -5.74 -1.76
C MET A 279 18.18 -4.84 -1.72
N GLN A 280 17.01 -5.45 -1.48
CA GLN A 280 15.77 -4.79 -1.08
C GLN A 280 15.08 -5.64 0.00
N THR A 281 14.43 -5.01 0.99
CA THR A 281 13.99 -5.68 2.22
C THR A 281 12.50 -5.99 2.29
N GLY A 282 11.77 -5.83 1.20
CA GLY A 282 10.31 -5.89 1.21
C GLY A 282 9.72 -4.55 1.57
N SER A 283 8.73 -4.53 2.44
CA SER A 283 8.06 -3.33 2.95
C SER A 283 7.51 -3.55 4.35
N TYR A 284 7.07 -2.49 5.03
CA TYR A 284 6.30 -2.58 6.26
C TYR A 284 6.99 -3.39 7.35
N MET A 285 8.28 -3.19 7.53
CA MET A 285 9.12 -3.89 8.53
C MET A 285 9.23 -5.42 8.31
N ALA A 286 8.91 -5.95 7.12
CA ALA A 286 8.95 -7.38 6.87
C ALA A 286 10.32 -8.00 7.15
N ASN A 287 11.38 -7.29 6.78
CA ASN A 287 12.76 -7.72 6.98
C ASN A 287 13.66 -6.56 7.39
N LEU A 288 14.81 -6.91 7.98
CA LEU A 288 15.95 -6.01 8.15
C LEU A 288 17.09 -6.54 7.27
N GLY A 289 17.62 -5.68 6.41
CA GLY A 289 18.81 -5.92 5.61
C GLY A 289 20.07 -5.58 6.41
N LYS A 290 21.12 -6.37 6.22
CA LYS A 290 22.45 -6.08 6.76
C LYS A 290 23.49 -6.42 5.70
N VAL A 291 24.44 -5.51 5.46
CA VAL A 291 25.65 -5.78 4.70
C VAL A 291 26.83 -5.55 5.62
N GLU A 292 27.55 -6.64 5.96
CA GLU A 292 28.81 -6.52 6.68
C GLU A 292 29.88 -6.12 5.65
N VAL A 293 30.50 -4.95 5.85
CA VAL A 293 31.53 -4.35 5.00
C VAL A 293 32.86 -4.52 5.68
N THR A 294 33.81 -5.20 5.09
CA THR A 294 35.19 -5.25 5.55
C THR A 294 36.09 -4.57 4.51
N TYR A 295 36.69 -3.45 4.88
CA TYR A 295 37.58 -2.67 4.01
C TYR A 295 39.04 -2.91 4.39
N ASP A 296 39.88 -3.25 3.39
CA ASP A 296 41.33 -3.39 3.52
C ASP A 296 42.03 -2.16 2.91
N ALA A 297 42.43 -1.23 3.76
CA ALA A 297 43.13 0.02 3.35
C ALA A 297 44.52 -0.20 2.69
N GLU A 298 45.14 -1.40 2.79
CA GLU A 298 46.39 -1.70 2.10
C GLU A 298 46.17 -2.22 0.68
N ALA A 299 45.06 -2.97 0.50
CA ALA A 299 44.65 -3.51 -0.80
C ALA A 299 43.78 -2.52 -1.58
N ASP A 300 43.12 -1.58 -0.89
CA ASP A 300 42.05 -0.73 -1.41
C ASP A 300 40.91 -1.59 -1.93
N ASP A 301 40.38 -2.47 -1.05
CA ASP A 301 39.51 -3.57 -1.39
C ASP A 301 38.40 -3.74 -0.36
N VAL A 302 37.23 -4.22 -0.78
CA VAL A 302 35.98 -4.34 -0.01
C VAL A 302 35.46 -5.77 -0.05
N ASP A 303 35.32 -6.40 1.11
CA ASP A 303 34.62 -7.69 1.25
C ASP A 303 33.19 -7.43 1.80
N LEU A 304 32.16 -7.95 1.13
CA LEU A 304 30.76 -7.75 1.47
C LEU A 304 30.07 -9.06 1.83
N VAL A 305 29.29 -9.04 2.94
CA VAL A 305 28.44 -10.16 3.32
C VAL A 305 27.00 -9.68 3.51
N PRO A 306 26.18 -9.69 2.44
CA PRO A 306 24.78 -9.29 2.53
C PRO A 306 23.92 -10.36 3.21
N THR A 307 23.04 -9.93 4.11
CA THR A 307 22.11 -10.81 4.84
C THR A 307 20.73 -10.15 4.92
N LEU A 308 19.69 -10.88 4.56
CA LEU A 308 18.30 -10.46 4.73
C LEU A 308 17.66 -11.35 5.80
N THR A 309 17.16 -10.73 6.88
CA THR A 309 16.59 -11.47 8.01
C THR A 309 15.17 -10.98 8.26
N SER A 310 14.21 -11.91 8.34
CA SER A 310 12.82 -11.54 8.60
C SER A 310 12.64 -10.99 10.02
N TYR A 311 11.74 -10.03 10.14
CA TYR A 311 11.37 -9.42 11.42
C TYR A 311 10.97 -10.48 12.49
N ASP A 312 10.13 -11.45 12.13
CA ASP A 312 9.70 -12.53 13.00
C ASP A 312 10.87 -13.32 13.63
N GLU A 313 11.98 -13.44 12.92
CA GLU A 313 13.16 -14.16 13.38
C GLU A 313 13.88 -13.40 14.50
N PHE A 314 13.95 -12.06 14.41
CA PHE A 314 14.56 -11.22 15.44
C PHE A 314 13.77 -11.18 16.74
N ILE A 315 12.43 -11.09 16.66
CA ILE A 315 11.58 -11.00 17.86
C ILE A 315 11.26 -12.38 18.48
N ALA A 316 11.62 -13.48 17.83
CA ALA A 316 11.28 -14.83 18.27
C ALA A 316 11.68 -15.09 19.71
N GLY A 317 10.67 -15.26 20.58
CA GLY A 317 10.85 -15.57 22.00
C GLY A 317 11.18 -14.38 22.91
N GLN A 318 11.12 -13.16 22.39
CA GLN A 318 11.21 -11.93 23.16
C GLN A 318 9.81 -11.43 23.56
N THR A 319 9.72 -10.72 24.68
CA THR A 319 8.49 -10.02 25.09
C THR A 319 8.62 -8.52 24.79
N PRO A 320 7.51 -7.77 24.62
CA PRO A 320 7.58 -6.32 24.43
C PRO A 320 8.42 -5.60 25.51
N GLU A 321 8.31 -6.00 26.78
CA GLU A 321 9.09 -5.40 27.86
C GLU A 321 10.60 -5.71 27.74
N GLN A 322 10.97 -6.86 27.16
CA GLN A 322 12.37 -7.19 26.89
C GLN A 322 12.92 -6.37 25.75
N LEU A 323 12.12 -6.14 24.71
CA LEU A 323 12.47 -5.27 23.58
C LEU A 323 12.66 -3.82 24.04
N VAL A 324 11.69 -3.25 24.75
CA VAL A 324 11.80 -1.90 25.34
C VAL A 324 13.04 -1.74 26.23
N ALA A 325 13.36 -2.78 27.02
CA ALA A 325 14.51 -2.75 27.89
C ALA A 325 15.85 -3.03 27.17
N SER A 326 15.83 -3.35 25.88
CA SER A 326 17.04 -3.71 25.12
C SER A 326 17.97 -2.53 24.91
N SER A 327 17.42 -1.34 24.63
CA SER A 327 18.19 -0.12 24.45
C SER A 327 17.42 1.14 24.89
N PRO A 328 18.11 2.26 25.15
CA PRO A 328 17.46 3.54 25.39
C PRO A 328 16.65 4.03 24.16
N ARG A 329 17.09 3.73 22.93
CA ARG A 329 16.40 4.11 21.70
C ARG A 329 15.09 3.35 21.57
N THR A 330 15.06 2.04 21.83
CA THR A 330 13.83 1.25 21.83
C THR A 330 12.82 1.76 22.86
N ALA A 331 13.29 2.17 24.05
CA ALA A 331 12.43 2.75 25.07
C ALA A 331 11.88 4.13 24.66
N GLU A 332 12.62 4.92 23.90
CA GLU A 332 12.14 6.19 23.37
C GLU A 332 11.13 5.97 22.23
N VAL A 333 11.34 4.98 21.36
CA VAL A 333 10.35 4.56 20.35
C VAL A 333 9.03 4.15 21.01
N ASP A 334 9.05 3.32 22.05
CA ASP A 334 7.85 2.93 22.82
C ASP A 334 7.09 4.15 23.35
N ARG A 335 7.79 5.13 23.90
CA ARG A 335 7.19 6.37 24.38
C ARG A 335 6.53 7.19 23.26
N ILE A 336 7.22 7.32 22.11
CA ILE A 336 6.73 8.08 20.96
C ILE A 336 5.46 7.41 20.41
N VAL A 337 5.46 6.10 20.26
CA VAL A 337 4.31 5.33 19.78
C VAL A 337 3.12 5.43 20.73
N ASP A 338 3.35 5.33 22.06
CA ASP A 338 2.29 5.50 23.05
C ASP A 338 1.65 6.91 23.00
N GLU A 339 2.47 7.96 22.88
CA GLU A 339 1.98 9.35 22.76
C GLU A 339 1.24 9.58 21.44
N ALA A 340 1.77 9.03 20.34
CA ALA A 340 1.15 9.12 19.02
C ALA A 340 -0.21 8.42 18.99
N THR A 341 -0.31 7.22 19.53
CA THR A 341 -1.56 6.46 19.64
C THR A 341 -2.62 7.22 20.47
N ALA A 342 -2.22 7.77 21.62
CA ALA A 342 -3.13 8.56 22.45
C ALA A 342 -3.63 9.83 21.76
N THR A 343 -2.80 10.45 20.91
CA THR A 343 -3.15 11.62 20.11
C THR A 343 -4.09 11.24 18.95
N ALA A 344 -3.80 10.14 18.25
CA ALA A 344 -4.63 9.61 17.18
C ALA A 344 -6.05 9.24 17.67
N GLU A 345 -6.18 8.65 18.88
CA GLU A 345 -7.48 8.39 19.54
C GLU A 345 -8.29 9.69 19.73
N GLN A 346 -7.65 10.81 20.04
CA GLN A 346 -8.33 12.10 20.18
C GLN A 346 -8.75 12.70 18.82
N ILE A 347 -7.86 12.63 17.83
CA ILE A 347 -8.13 13.10 16.46
C ILE A 347 -9.25 12.25 15.86
N GLY A 348 -9.20 10.95 16.05
CA GLY A 348 -10.17 9.98 15.54
C GLY A 348 -11.62 10.23 15.95
N SER A 349 -11.85 11.02 17.00
CA SER A 349 -13.18 11.50 17.36
C SER A 349 -13.70 12.65 16.48
N THR A 350 -12.92 13.10 15.49
CA THR A 350 -13.32 14.19 14.58
C THR A 350 -14.40 13.70 13.63
N PRO A 351 -15.54 14.43 13.49
CA PRO A 351 -16.54 14.10 12.49
C PRO A 351 -16.00 14.22 11.06
N ALA A 352 -16.16 13.17 10.28
CA ALA A 352 -15.76 13.11 8.87
C ALA A 352 -16.95 13.16 7.91
N GLY A 353 -18.14 12.75 8.36
CA GLY A 353 -19.35 12.76 7.55
C GLY A 353 -20.61 12.55 8.38
N GLN A 354 -21.75 12.39 7.70
CA GLN A 354 -23.03 12.06 8.32
C GLN A 354 -23.83 11.08 7.48
N ILE A 355 -24.51 10.14 8.13
CA ILE A 355 -25.41 9.17 7.52
C ILE A 355 -26.82 9.25 8.12
N THR A 356 -27.85 8.78 7.40
CA THR A 356 -29.25 8.75 7.89
C THR A 356 -29.71 7.37 8.34
N GLY A 357 -28.88 6.36 8.23
CA GLY A 357 -29.12 4.96 8.61
C GLY A 357 -27.84 4.15 8.51
N ASP A 358 -27.88 2.91 8.99
CA ASP A 358 -26.71 2.02 8.97
C ASP A 358 -26.20 1.79 7.55
N LEU A 359 -24.91 1.99 7.33
CA LEU A 359 -24.22 1.70 6.07
C LEU A 359 -23.25 0.53 6.31
N THR A 360 -23.65 -0.68 5.88
CA THR A 360 -22.98 -1.91 6.31
C THR A 360 -22.62 -2.85 5.16
N THR A 361 -21.69 -3.76 5.47
CA THR A 361 -21.46 -4.96 4.66
C THR A 361 -22.72 -5.83 4.61
N ALA A 362 -22.71 -6.90 3.82
CA ALA A 362 -23.81 -7.85 3.80
C ALA A 362 -23.78 -8.75 5.06
N PHE A 363 -24.98 -9.13 5.54
CA PHE A 363 -25.14 -9.92 6.75
C PHE A 363 -25.78 -11.29 6.44
N THR A 364 -25.39 -12.31 7.23
CA THR A 364 -26.14 -13.58 7.33
C THR A 364 -26.75 -13.66 8.74
N GLY A 365 -28.03 -13.36 8.87
CA GLY A 365 -28.71 -13.20 10.14
C GLY A 365 -28.13 -12.01 10.93
N SER A 366 -27.47 -12.26 12.05
CA SER A 366 -26.76 -11.23 12.85
C SER A 366 -25.25 -11.24 12.63
N THR A 367 -24.74 -12.06 11.71
CA THR A 367 -23.30 -12.17 11.48
C THR A 367 -22.91 -11.30 10.30
N ARG A 368 -21.99 -10.37 10.52
CA ARG A 368 -21.42 -9.46 9.52
C ARG A 368 -20.48 -10.18 8.53
N ASP A 369 -20.07 -9.42 7.50
CA ASP A 369 -19.02 -9.80 6.55
C ASP A 369 -19.37 -11.04 5.71
N ASP A 370 -20.61 -11.07 5.20
CA ASP A 370 -21.00 -12.05 4.20
C ASP A 370 -20.50 -11.65 2.81
N ARG A 371 -19.24 -11.98 2.54
CA ARG A 371 -18.52 -11.58 1.31
C ARG A 371 -19.06 -12.19 0.02
N GLN A 372 -20.04 -13.09 0.12
CA GLN A 372 -20.66 -13.70 -1.05
C GLN A 372 -21.86 -12.89 -1.55
N ASN A 373 -22.24 -11.83 -0.86
CA ASN A 373 -23.38 -11.00 -1.21
C ASN A 373 -22.99 -9.54 -1.37
N GLU A 374 -23.73 -8.86 -2.24
CA GLU A 374 -23.60 -7.42 -2.45
C GLU A 374 -23.91 -6.65 -1.18
N SER A 375 -23.15 -5.59 -0.92
CA SER A 375 -23.31 -4.77 0.25
C SER A 375 -23.44 -3.29 -0.07
N ALA A 376 -24.29 -2.59 0.68
CA ALA A 376 -24.46 -1.15 0.56
C ALA A 376 -23.13 -0.41 0.81
N LEU A 377 -22.40 -0.79 1.88
CA LEU A 377 -21.10 -0.19 2.18
C LEU A 377 -20.07 -0.41 1.07
N GLY A 378 -20.03 -1.63 0.49
CA GLY A 378 -19.08 -1.91 -0.59
C GLY A 378 -19.35 -1.07 -1.84
N ASN A 379 -20.64 -0.89 -2.19
CA ASN A 379 -21.00 -0.05 -3.32
C ASN A 379 -20.67 1.43 -3.06
N GLU A 380 -20.91 1.92 -1.84
CA GLU A 380 -20.66 3.30 -1.47
C GLU A 380 -19.15 3.63 -1.41
N VAL A 381 -18.33 2.72 -0.90
CA VAL A 381 -16.86 2.87 -0.93
C VAL A 381 -16.34 2.89 -2.36
N ALA A 382 -16.85 2.00 -3.22
CA ALA A 382 -16.48 1.98 -4.64
C ALA A 382 -16.89 3.27 -5.36
N GLU A 383 -18.05 3.85 -5.03
CA GLU A 383 -18.47 5.14 -5.57
C GLU A 383 -17.59 6.27 -5.05
N GLY A 384 -17.18 6.22 -3.77
CA GLY A 384 -16.21 7.15 -3.20
C GLY A 384 -14.89 7.16 -3.98
N PHE A 385 -14.33 6.00 -4.27
CA PHE A 385 -13.10 5.90 -5.07
C PHE A 385 -13.28 6.46 -6.48
N ARG A 386 -14.39 6.14 -7.15
CA ARG A 386 -14.68 6.69 -8.48
C ARG A 386 -14.79 8.21 -8.43
N SER A 387 -15.58 8.73 -7.49
CA SER A 387 -15.85 10.16 -7.35
C SER A 387 -14.57 10.97 -7.13
N GLU A 388 -13.72 10.53 -6.19
CA GLU A 388 -12.47 11.22 -5.84
C GLU A 388 -11.41 11.16 -6.95
N LEU A 389 -11.38 10.09 -7.73
CA LEU A 389 -10.40 9.90 -8.79
C LEU A 389 -10.90 10.30 -10.19
N ALA A 390 -12.19 10.61 -10.38
CA ALA A 390 -12.76 10.92 -11.71
C ALA A 390 -12.14 12.15 -12.34
N GLU A 391 -11.98 13.26 -11.61
CA GLU A 391 -11.44 14.51 -12.16
C GLU A 391 -9.92 14.46 -12.29
N SER A 392 -9.22 13.87 -11.33
CA SER A 392 -7.75 13.85 -11.28
C SER A 392 -7.14 12.77 -12.17
N HIS A 393 -7.75 11.59 -12.25
CA HIS A 393 -7.20 10.40 -12.91
C HIS A 393 -8.12 9.80 -13.99
N GLY A 394 -9.29 10.42 -14.24
CA GLY A 394 -10.22 10.00 -15.29
C GLY A 394 -10.86 8.63 -15.03
N VAL A 395 -11.09 8.28 -13.75
CA VAL A 395 -11.68 6.98 -13.37
C VAL A 395 -13.14 6.91 -13.83
N ASP A 396 -13.44 5.90 -14.63
CA ASP A 396 -14.78 5.59 -15.12
C ASP A 396 -15.54 4.65 -14.15
N ILE A 397 -14.83 3.73 -13.51
CA ILE A 397 -15.39 2.66 -12.67
C ILE A 397 -14.63 2.57 -11.36
N GLY A 398 -15.32 2.65 -10.23
CA GLY A 398 -14.79 2.33 -8.91
C GLY A 398 -15.12 0.89 -8.51
N VAL A 399 -14.15 0.21 -7.89
CA VAL A 399 -14.31 -1.19 -7.45
C VAL A 399 -13.67 -1.38 -6.07
N ILE A 400 -14.25 -2.23 -5.22
CA ILE A 400 -13.63 -2.70 -3.98
C ILE A 400 -13.91 -4.19 -3.77
N ASN A 401 -12.89 -4.94 -3.32
CA ASN A 401 -13.10 -6.33 -2.90
C ASN A 401 -13.74 -6.37 -1.50
N PRO A 402 -14.63 -7.35 -1.24
CA PRO A 402 -15.32 -7.41 0.06
C PRO A 402 -14.37 -7.64 1.24
N GLY A 403 -13.18 -8.21 1.01
CA GLY A 403 -12.15 -8.41 2.02
C GLY A 403 -11.48 -7.12 2.50
N GLY A 404 -11.57 -6.04 1.73
CA GLY A 404 -11.07 -4.71 2.08
C GLY A 404 -11.89 -4.03 3.18
N LEU A 405 -13.17 -4.42 3.36
CA LEU A 405 -14.09 -3.80 4.32
C LEU A 405 -14.05 -4.53 5.66
N ARG A 406 -13.59 -3.88 6.70
CA ARG A 406 -13.28 -4.53 7.99
C ARG A 406 -14.22 -4.19 9.13
N ASN A 407 -15.03 -3.15 9.00
CA ASN A 407 -16.06 -2.74 9.97
C ASN A 407 -17.27 -2.16 9.25
N GLU A 408 -18.24 -1.67 10.00
CA GLU A 408 -19.50 -1.09 9.57
C GLU A 408 -19.58 0.39 9.98
N LEU A 409 -20.42 1.18 9.33
CA LEU A 409 -20.82 2.52 9.81
C LEU A 409 -22.25 2.44 10.34
N TYR A 410 -22.40 2.56 11.65
CA TYR A 410 -23.70 2.50 12.31
C TYR A 410 -24.29 3.89 12.49
N TYR A 411 -25.60 4.01 12.34
CA TYR A 411 -26.32 5.26 12.60
C TYR A 411 -26.43 5.58 14.08
N VAL A 412 -26.59 4.57 14.92
CA VAL A 412 -26.64 4.68 16.37
C VAL A 412 -25.31 4.17 16.90
N ASP A 413 -24.69 5.00 17.73
CA ASP A 413 -23.42 4.68 18.37
C ASP A 413 -23.46 3.29 19.04
N ASP A 414 -22.54 2.41 18.66
CA ASP A 414 -22.41 1.09 19.29
C ASP A 414 -21.67 1.27 20.63
N PRO A 415 -22.32 0.97 21.78
CA PRO A 415 -21.68 1.11 23.08
C PRO A 415 -20.45 0.18 23.27
N GLU A 416 -20.17 -0.68 22.30
CA GLU A 416 -18.95 -1.49 22.25
C GLU A 416 -17.85 -0.86 21.39
N GLU A 417 -18.06 0.26 20.69
CA GLU A 417 -17.04 0.95 19.91
C GLU A 417 -16.00 1.70 20.73
N ILE A 418 -14.84 1.98 20.11
CA ILE A 418 -13.66 2.59 20.76
C ILE A 418 -13.95 4.06 21.09
N ILE A 419 -14.79 4.71 20.31
CA ILE A 419 -15.19 6.11 20.50
C ILE A 419 -16.67 6.11 20.91
N ASP A 420 -16.89 6.22 22.22
CA ASP A 420 -18.23 6.31 22.84
C ASP A 420 -18.61 7.80 22.93
N GLY A 421 -19.77 8.15 22.43
CA GLY A 421 -20.43 9.42 22.73
C GLY A 421 -20.48 10.47 21.63
N ASP A 422 -20.36 10.10 20.36
CA ASP A 422 -20.74 10.95 19.25
C ASP A 422 -22.28 11.05 19.13
N ALA A 423 -22.77 11.83 18.20
CA ALA A 423 -24.22 11.98 17.99
C ALA A 423 -24.69 10.99 16.92
N ASP A 424 -25.89 10.42 17.10
CA ASP A 424 -26.52 9.52 16.12
C ASP A 424 -26.33 10.04 14.69
N GLY A 425 -25.77 9.20 13.82
CA GLY A 425 -25.53 9.45 12.41
C GLY A 425 -24.30 10.30 12.06
N VAL A 426 -23.49 10.67 13.04
CA VAL A 426 -22.14 11.21 12.78
C VAL A 426 -21.22 10.04 12.44
N VAL A 427 -20.39 10.21 11.43
CA VAL A 427 -19.30 9.29 11.08
C VAL A 427 -17.99 9.97 11.40
N THR A 428 -17.17 9.32 12.20
CA THR A 428 -15.87 9.84 12.66
C THR A 428 -14.71 9.31 11.79
N GLU A 429 -13.57 9.97 11.88
CA GLU A 429 -12.34 9.51 11.19
C GLU A 429 -11.92 8.11 11.64
N ALA A 430 -12.07 7.81 12.94
CA ALA A 430 -11.73 6.47 13.44
C ALA A 430 -12.66 5.37 12.91
N GLU A 431 -13.96 5.65 12.74
CA GLU A 431 -14.92 4.69 12.15
C GLU A 431 -14.57 4.41 10.70
N ILE A 432 -14.19 5.43 9.90
CA ILE A 432 -13.71 5.24 8.53
C ILE A 432 -12.44 4.41 8.52
N ASN A 433 -11.49 4.70 9.42
CA ASN A 433 -10.27 3.89 9.54
C ASN A 433 -10.60 2.43 9.93
N ASN A 434 -11.58 2.20 10.78
CA ASN A 434 -12.02 0.84 11.12
C ASN A 434 -12.64 0.10 9.93
N VAL A 435 -13.31 0.81 9.02
CA VAL A 435 -13.82 0.25 7.75
C VAL A 435 -12.68 -0.09 6.80
N LEU A 436 -11.69 0.81 6.62
CA LEU A 436 -10.58 0.70 5.67
C LEU A 436 -9.22 0.82 6.40
N PRO A 437 -8.85 -0.18 7.23
CA PRO A 437 -7.69 -0.04 8.12
C PRO A 437 -6.33 -0.34 7.46
N PHE A 438 -6.32 -0.77 6.20
CA PHE A 438 -5.09 -1.26 5.57
C PHE A 438 -4.21 -0.17 5.00
N ALA A 439 -4.72 1.06 4.86
CA ALA A 439 -4.04 2.17 4.20
C ALA A 439 -3.50 1.76 2.81
N ASN A 440 -4.36 1.11 2.01
CA ASN A 440 -3.95 0.72 0.67
C ASN A 440 -3.89 1.96 -0.23
N ASN A 441 -2.87 2.03 -1.08
CA ASN A 441 -2.85 2.99 -2.17
C ASN A 441 -4.03 2.73 -3.10
N LEU A 442 -4.67 3.80 -3.56
CA LEU A 442 -5.62 3.73 -4.67
C LEU A 442 -4.84 3.80 -5.98
N ASN A 443 -5.00 2.77 -6.77
CA ASN A 443 -4.38 2.67 -8.08
C ASN A 443 -5.43 2.73 -9.19
N THR A 444 -4.98 3.00 -10.40
CA THR A 444 -5.81 2.92 -11.62
C THR A 444 -5.24 1.91 -12.60
N VAL A 445 -6.11 1.28 -13.39
CA VAL A 445 -5.73 0.42 -14.51
C VAL A 445 -6.68 0.64 -15.69
N GLU A 446 -6.15 0.65 -16.90
CA GLU A 446 -6.94 0.69 -18.13
C GLU A 446 -7.34 -0.73 -18.57
N LEU A 447 -8.63 -1.02 -18.59
CA LEU A 447 -9.18 -2.30 -19.06
C LEU A 447 -10.07 -2.11 -20.28
N THR A 448 -10.01 -3.04 -21.22
CA THR A 448 -11.08 -3.17 -22.22
C THR A 448 -12.37 -3.64 -21.55
N GLY A 449 -13.54 -3.33 -22.11
CA GLY A 449 -14.80 -3.84 -21.58
C GLY A 449 -14.81 -5.36 -21.44
N ALA A 450 -14.19 -6.09 -22.38
CA ALA A 450 -14.08 -7.56 -22.28
C ALA A 450 -13.21 -8.03 -21.09
N GLN A 451 -12.17 -7.27 -20.71
CA GLN A 451 -11.36 -7.57 -19.53
C GLN A 451 -12.11 -7.26 -18.23
N PHE A 452 -12.89 -6.17 -18.22
CA PHE A 452 -13.74 -5.85 -17.08
C PHE A 452 -14.85 -6.88 -16.88
N GLU A 453 -15.53 -7.33 -17.94
CA GLU A 453 -16.47 -8.45 -17.88
C GLU A 453 -15.82 -9.72 -17.31
N LYS A 454 -14.58 -10.01 -17.71
CA LYS A 454 -13.81 -11.12 -17.17
C LYS A 454 -13.51 -10.96 -15.69
N ALA A 455 -13.25 -9.73 -15.20
CA ALA A 455 -13.07 -9.46 -13.78
C ALA A 455 -14.37 -9.76 -12.99
N LEU A 456 -15.54 -9.38 -13.51
CA LEU A 456 -16.82 -9.73 -12.91
C LEU A 456 -17.09 -11.25 -12.91
N GLU A 457 -16.66 -11.97 -13.94
CA GLU A 457 -16.74 -13.45 -13.97
C GLU A 457 -15.85 -14.13 -12.92
N GLN A 458 -14.76 -13.46 -12.48
CA GLN A 458 -13.86 -13.98 -11.44
C GLN A 458 -14.43 -13.85 -10.02
N GLN A 459 -15.58 -13.22 -9.83
CA GLN A 459 -16.33 -13.29 -8.58
C GLN A 459 -16.67 -14.73 -8.19
N TRP A 460 -16.92 -15.59 -9.19
CA TRP A 460 -17.00 -17.06 -8.98
C TRP A 460 -15.59 -17.64 -8.82
N GLN A 461 -15.23 -17.90 -7.59
CA GLN A 461 -13.89 -18.33 -7.22
C GLN A 461 -13.57 -19.75 -7.71
N PRO A 462 -12.30 -20.08 -7.94
CA PRO A 462 -11.89 -21.42 -8.37
C PRO A 462 -12.34 -22.54 -7.41
N GLU A 463 -12.58 -23.74 -7.95
CA GLU A 463 -12.96 -24.91 -7.15
C GLU A 463 -11.91 -25.20 -6.07
N GLY A 464 -12.33 -25.23 -4.82
CA GLY A 464 -11.48 -25.46 -3.65
C GLY A 464 -11.09 -24.19 -2.88
N SER A 465 -11.51 -23.02 -3.36
CA SER A 465 -11.40 -21.78 -2.58
C SER A 465 -12.22 -21.85 -1.30
N SER A 466 -11.83 -21.09 -0.28
CA SER A 466 -12.54 -21.04 1.01
C SER A 466 -13.95 -20.45 0.89
N ARG A 467 -14.19 -19.63 -0.13
CA ARG A 467 -15.49 -19.07 -0.52
C ARG A 467 -15.73 -19.35 -1.99
N ALA A 468 -16.96 -19.69 -2.35
CA ALA A 468 -17.33 -20.00 -3.75
C ALA A 468 -17.51 -18.74 -4.59
N PHE A 469 -17.83 -17.62 -3.94
CA PHE A 469 -18.09 -16.34 -4.57
C PHE A 469 -17.54 -15.20 -3.69
N LEU A 470 -17.03 -14.13 -4.32
CA LEU A 470 -16.62 -12.89 -3.68
C LEU A 470 -17.31 -11.74 -4.42
N HIS A 471 -18.31 -11.13 -3.79
CA HIS A 471 -19.08 -10.06 -4.42
C HIS A 471 -18.32 -8.74 -4.36
N LEU A 472 -17.95 -8.18 -5.51
CA LEU A 472 -17.30 -6.87 -5.59
C LEU A 472 -18.31 -5.75 -5.25
N GLY A 473 -17.87 -4.73 -4.51
CA GLY A 473 -18.52 -3.44 -4.46
C GLY A 473 -18.25 -2.69 -5.76
N LEU A 474 -19.25 -2.06 -6.34
CA LEU A 474 -19.16 -1.34 -7.60
C LEU A 474 -19.78 0.05 -7.50
N SER A 475 -19.16 1.01 -8.18
CA SER A 475 -19.68 2.38 -8.27
C SER A 475 -21.08 2.46 -8.87
N ASP A 476 -21.79 3.52 -8.56
CA ASP A 476 -23.22 3.73 -8.88
C ASP A 476 -23.58 3.60 -10.34
N ASN A 477 -22.64 3.91 -11.22
CA ASN A 477 -22.84 3.91 -12.66
C ASN A 477 -22.73 2.52 -13.31
N VAL A 478 -22.36 1.47 -12.56
CA VAL A 478 -22.20 0.11 -13.04
C VAL A 478 -23.39 -0.76 -12.62
N GLN A 479 -24.06 -1.41 -13.56
CA GLN A 479 -25.08 -2.42 -13.30
C GLN A 479 -24.85 -3.63 -14.22
N TYR A 480 -25.15 -4.83 -13.73
CA TYR A 480 -25.05 -6.03 -14.53
C TYR A 480 -26.13 -7.08 -14.19
N THR A 481 -26.46 -7.92 -15.17
CA THR A 481 -27.27 -9.12 -14.96
C THR A 481 -26.39 -10.36 -15.11
N MET A 482 -26.73 -11.40 -14.39
CA MET A 482 -26.04 -12.69 -14.44
C MET A 482 -27.02 -13.85 -14.56
N ASP A 483 -26.56 -15.00 -15.03
CA ASP A 483 -27.22 -16.28 -15.03
C ASP A 483 -26.24 -17.34 -14.49
N GLU A 484 -26.40 -17.67 -13.23
CA GLU A 484 -25.54 -18.64 -12.55
C GLU A 484 -25.59 -20.06 -13.10
N SER A 485 -26.67 -20.39 -13.86
CA SER A 485 -26.83 -21.69 -14.49
C SER A 485 -25.88 -21.91 -15.67
N ARG A 486 -25.29 -20.85 -16.21
CA ARG A 486 -24.35 -20.88 -17.33
C ARG A 486 -22.98 -21.40 -16.93
N PRO A 487 -22.17 -21.86 -17.90
CA PRO A 487 -20.80 -22.23 -17.67
C PRO A 487 -19.98 -21.06 -17.12
N ALA A 488 -18.94 -21.36 -16.32
CA ALA A 488 -17.96 -20.35 -15.87
C ALA A 488 -17.34 -19.61 -17.06
N GLY A 489 -17.29 -18.30 -16.97
CA GLY A 489 -16.83 -17.40 -18.03
C GLY A 489 -17.92 -16.98 -19.04
N ASP A 490 -19.18 -17.29 -18.75
CA ASP A 490 -20.36 -16.93 -19.58
C ASP A 490 -21.60 -16.68 -18.70
N ARG A 491 -21.38 -16.33 -17.42
CA ARG A 491 -22.45 -16.09 -16.44
C ARG A 491 -22.92 -14.64 -16.45
N ILE A 492 -22.05 -13.71 -16.77
CA ILE A 492 -22.44 -12.30 -16.94
C ILE A 492 -23.20 -12.17 -18.27
N THR A 493 -24.42 -11.64 -18.22
CA THR A 493 -25.31 -11.62 -19.38
C THR A 493 -25.56 -10.22 -19.94
N SER A 494 -25.35 -9.17 -19.12
CA SER A 494 -25.43 -7.78 -19.56
C SER A 494 -24.66 -6.91 -18.58
N ILE A 495 -23.94 -5.92 -19.08
CA ILE A 495 -23.29 -4.88 -18.27
C ILE A 495 -23.68 -3.53 -18.86
N THR A 496 -24.00 -2.57 -17.99
CA THR A 496 -24.14 -1.16 -18.37
C THR A 496 -23.23 -0.28 -17.51
N ILE A 497 -22.66 0.74 -18.13
CA ILE A 497 -21.90 1.81 -17.48
C ILE A 497 -22.56 3.13 -17.88
N ASP A 498 -22.90 3.97 -16.91
CA ASP A 498 -23.68 5.20 -17.14
C ASP A 498 -24.98 4.95 -17.93
N GLY A 499 -25.61 3.79 -17.69
CA GLY A 499 -26.83 3.35 -18.38
C GLY A 499 -26.63 3.02 -19.86
N GLN A 500 -25.39 2.92 -20.35
CA GLN A 500 -25.07 2.47 -21.71
C GLN A 500 -24.51 1.04 -21.68
N PRO A 501 -24.88 0.17 -22.63
CA PRO A 501 -24.27 -1.14 -22.74
C PRO A 501 -22.75 -1.06 -22.85
N LEU A 502 -22.06 -1.92 -22.09
CA LEU A 502 -20.60 -2.04 -22.17
C LEU A 502 -20.15 -2.33 -23.61
N ASP A 503 -19.22 -1.53 -24.11
CA ASP A 503 -18.51 -1.84 -25.37
C ASP A 503 -17.29 -2.73 -25.05
N PRO A 504 -17.26 -4.01 -25.45
CA PRO A 504 -16.16 -4.91 -25.14
C PRO A 504 -14.79 -4.45 -25.65
N ALA A 505 -14.78 -3.55 -26.65
CA ALA A 505 -13.55 -3.05 -27.28
C ALA A 505 -13.14 -1.64 -26.80
N ALA A 506 -14.01 -0.93 -26.09
CA ALA A 506 -13.67 0.35 -25.49
C ALA A 506 -12.79 0.15 -24.26
N THR A 507 -11.97 1.14 -23.94
CA THR A 507 -11.13 1.19 -22.74
C THR A 507 -11.85 1.97 -21.66
N TYR A 508 -11.81 1.46 -20.44
CA TYR A 508 -12.34 2.05 -19.23
C TYR A 508 -11.24 2.12 -18.19
N THR A 509 -11.12 3.25 -17.50
CA THR A 509 -10.20 3.41 -16.37
C THR A 509 -10.90 2.93 -15.10
N VAL A 510 -10.34 1.90 -14.47
CA VAL A 510 -10.84 1.31 -13.23
C VAL A 510 -9.97 1.79 -12.08
N GLY A 511 -10.60 2.36 -11.03
CA GLY A 511 -9.94 2.77 -9.79
C GLY A 511 -10.26 1.80 -8.65
N SER A 512 -9.26 1.37 -7.91
CA SER A 512 -9.39 0.47 -6.76
C SER A 512 -8.13 0.46 -5.90
N VAL A 513 -8.18 -0.26 -4.79
CA VAL A 513 -7.00 -0.54 -3.96
C VAL A 513 -5.95 -1.32 -4.75
N SER A 514 -4.67 -1.01 -4.55
CA SER A 514 -3.52 -1.65 -5.22
C SER A 514 -3.58 -3.17 -5.12
N PHE A 515 -3.90 -3.71 -3.93
CA PHE A 515 -4.06 -5.15 -3.70
C PHE A 515 -5.00 -5.83 -4.72
N LEU A 516 -6.15 -5.21 -5.03
CA LEU A 516 -7.12 -5.80 -5.97
C LEU A 516 -6.62 -5.71 -7.42
N LEU A 517 -6.05 -4.56 -7.81
CA LEU A 517 -5.56 -4.34 -9.18
C LEU A 517 -4.33 -5.18 -9.51
N GLU A 518 -3.58 -5.62 -8.50
CA GLU A 518 -2.46 -6.56 -8.63
C GLU A 518 -2.88 -8.04 -8.64
N GLY A 519 -4.18 -8.31 -8.69
CA GLY A 519 -4.75 -9.65 -8.77
C GLY A 519 -5.05 -10.32 -7.44
N GLY A 520 -5.12 -9.56 -6.37
CA GLY A 520 -5.56 -10.01 -5.04
C GLY A 520 -6.92 -10.67 -5.06
N ASP A 521 -7.20 -11.54 -4.10
CA ASP A 521 -8.43 -12.35 -4.00
C ASP A 521 -8.75 -13.18 -5.28
N GLY A 522 -7.75 -13.38 -6.17
CA GLY A 522 -7.90 -14.16 -7.40
C GLY A 522 -8.44 -13.37 -8.61
N PHE A 523 -8.59 -12.05 -8.51
CA PHE A 523 -9.07 -11.18 -9.58
C PHE A 523 -7.96 -10.83 -10.59
N THR A 524 -7.35 -11.84 -11.18
CA THR A 524 -6.22 -11.69 -12.10
C THR A 524 -6.55 -10.96 -13.41
N ALA A 525 -7.83 -10.79 -13.75
CA ALA A 525 -8.24 -10.03 -14.93
C ALA A 525 -7.82 -8.55 -14.85
N PHE A 526 -7.72 -7.97 -13.65
CA PHE A 526 -7.24 -6.61 -13.49
C PHE A 526 -5.79 -6.44 -13.95
N THR A 527 -4.93 -7.46 -13.82
CA THR A 527 -3.54 -7.39 -14.28
C THR A 527 -3.39 -7.47 -15.81
N GLU A 528 -4.47 -7.78 -16.54
CA GLU A 528 -4.44 -7.85 -18.02
C GLU A 528 -4.41 -6.47 -18.68
N GLY A 529 -4.69 -5.40 -17.94
CA GLY A 529 -4.53 -4.01 -18.37
C GLY A 529 -3.08 -3.51 -18.39
N GLY A 530 -2.17 -4.28 -17.82
CA GLY A 530 -0.77 -3.88 -17.59
C GLY A 530 -0.51 -3.57 -16.13
N ALA A 531 0.59 -2.85 -15.85
CA ALA A 531 0.88 -2.38 -14.50
C ALA A 531 -0.14 -1.32 -14.09
N SER A 532 -0.62 -1.39 -12.85
CA SER A 532 -1.46 -0.35 -12.27
C SER A 532 -0.64 0.92 -12.02
N THR A 533 -1.31 2.07 -11.97
CA THR A 533 -0.71 3.36 -11.68
C THR A 533 -1.18 3.82 -10.31
N ASP A 534 -0.25 4.12 -9.43
CA ASP A 534 -0.54 4.71 -8.13
C ASP A 534 -1.06 6.14 -8.29
N THR A 535 -2.03 6.54 -7.49
CA THR A 535 -2.65 7.87 -7.56
C THR A 535 -2.13 8.82 -6.48
N GLY A 536 -1.29 8.34 -5.55
CA GLY A 536 -0.88 9.07 -4.35
C GLY A 536 -2.01 9.31 -3.34
N ARG A 537 -3.12 8.56 -3.47
CA ARG A 537 -4.25 8.62 -2.53
C ARG A 537 -4.41 7.29 -1.84
N ILE A 538 -4.73 7.29 -0.57
CA ILE A 538 -5.08 6.08 0.18
C ILE A 538 -6.60 5.91 0.30
N ASP A 539 -7.03 4.67 0.45
CA ASP A 539 -8.43 4.24 0.42
C ASP A 539 -9.31 4.96 1.46
N ARG A 540 -8.89 5.05 2.74
CA ARG A 540 -9.67 5.69 3.81
C ARG A 540 -9.79 7.20 3.61
N GLU A 541 -8.73 7.89 3.14
CA GLU A 541 -8.76 9.35 2.94
C GLU A 541 -9.69 9.72 1.78
N ALA A 542 -9.63 8.96 0.69
CA ALA A 542 -10.54 9.15 -0.42
C ALA A 542 -12.00 8.96 0.01
N PHE A 543 -12.29 7.94 0.82
CA PHE A 543 -13.64 7.72 1.33
C PHE A 543 -14.07 8.76 2.36
N GLN A 544 -13.14 9.26 3.20
CA GLN A 544 -13.37 10.37 4.12
C GLN A 544 -13.73 11.66 3.38
N ASP A 545 -12.95 12.04 2.37
CA ASP A 545 -13.19 13.23 1.56
C ASP A 545 -14.53 13.13 0.82
N TYR A 546 -14.84 11.94 0.28
CA TYR A 546 -16.13 11.68 -0.34
C TYR A 546 -17.30 11.89 0.63
N LEU A 547 -17.28 11.29 1.83
CA LEU A 547 -18.31 11.48 2.84
C LEU A 547 -18.40 12.93 3.30
N GLY A 548 -17.27 13.61 3.44
CA GLY A 548 -17.19 15.03 3.80
C GLY A 548 -17.69 15.99 2.71
N SER A 549 -17.81 15.53 1.46
CA SER A 549 -18.25 16.36 0.32
C SER A 549 -19.77 16.63 0.31
N PHE A 550 -20.55 15.88 1.08
CA PHE A 550 -22.01 16.01 1.09
C PHE A 550 -22.50 17.18 1.94
N ASP A 551 -23.34 18.06 1.40
CA ASP A 551 -24.03 19.13 2.14
C ASP A 551 -25.12 18.62 3.10
N ALA A 552 -25.56 17.38 2.96
CA ALA A 552 -26.60 16.72 3.77
C ALA A 552 -26.16 15.29 4.12
N PRO A 553 -26.66 14.72 5.23
CA PRO A 553 -26.34 13.33 5.58
C PRO A 553 -26.61 12.36 4.43
N LEU A 554 -25.68 11.44 4.19
CA LEU A 554 -25.78 10.39 3.19
C LEU A 554 -26.92 9.42 3.56
N GLU A 555 -27.82 9.14 2.63
CA GLU A 555 -28.88 8.13 2.79
C GLU A 555 -28.37 6.80 2.21
N PRO A 556 -28.24 5.70 3.01
CA PRO A 556 -27.79 4.42 2.51
C PRO A 556 -28.66 3.92 1.36
N ALA A 557 -28.04 3.56 0.25
CA ALA A 557 -28.71 3.03 -0.94
C ALA A 557 -28.76 1.49 -0.88
N PHE A 558 -29.91 0.91 -1.19
CA PHE A 558 -30.13 -0.55 -1.20
C PHE A 558 -30.52 -1.07 -2.58
N ASP A 559 -30.32 -0.27 -3.60
CA ASP A 559 -30.45 -0.70 -5.00
C ASP A 559 -29.25 -1.57 -5.39
N ARG A 560 -29.53 -2.67 -6.09
CA ARG A 560 -28.50 -3.64 -6.45
C ARG A 560 -27.78 -3.28 -7.74
N ARG A 561 -26.48 -3.55 -7.77
CA ARG A 561 -25.64 -3.49 -8.98
C ARG A 561 -25.71 -4.80 -9.78
N ALA A 562 -26.11 -5.91 -9.14
CA ALA A 562 -26.19 -7.24 -9.71
C ALA A 562 -27.55 -7.90 -9.49
N VAL A 563 -28.13 -8.51 -10.51
CA VAL A 563 -29.37 -9.33 -10.41
C VAL A 563 -29.21 -10.62 -11.22
N ASN A 564 -29.61 -11.74 -10.62
CA ASN A 564 -29.65 -13.01 -11.32
C ASN A 564 -30.95 -13.10 -12.13
N VAL A 565 -30.82 -13.25 -13.46
CA VAL A 565 -31.92 -13.24 -14.41
C VAL A 565 -31.79 -14.44 -15.34
N THR A 566 -32.73 -15.34 -15.26
CA THR A 566 -32.86 -16.43 -16.24
C THR A 566 -34.14 -16.29 -17.07
N GLY A 567 -34.14 -16.79 -18.28
CA GLY A 567 -35.31 -16.70 -19.16
C GLY A 567 -35.50 -17.90 -20.05
N SER A 568 -36.78 -18.22 -20.31
CA SER A 568 -37.15 -19.23 -21.28
C SER A 568 -38.25 -18.72 -22.19
N THR A 569 -38.01 -18.74 -23.51
CA THR A 569 -38.99 -18.26 -24.52
C THR A 569 -39.72 -19.42 -25.16
N THR A 570 -41.05 -19.33 -25.21
CA THR A 570 -41.90 -20.31 -25.89
C THR A 570 -42.01 -20.02 -27.39
N GLU A 571 -42.40 -21.02 -28.20
CA GLU A 571 -42.68 -20.86 -29.64
C GLU A 571 -43.75 -19.77 -29.93
N GLY A 572 -44.55 -19.39 -28.93
CA GLY A 572 -45.55 -18.31 -29.03
C GLY A 572 -45.01 -16.89 -28.81
N GLY A 573 -43.69 -16.74 -28.54
CA GLY A 573 -43.07 -15.44 -28.28
C GLY A 573 -43.34 -14.89 -26.87
N THR A 574 -43.70 -15.74 -25.93
CA THR A 574 -43.79 -15.39 -24.51
C THR A 574 -42.47 -15.82 -23.84
N THR A 575 -41.78 -14.89 -23.19
CA THR A 575 -40.64 -15.17 -22.34
C THR A 575 -41.07 -15.20 -20.88
N THR A 576 -40.77 -16.29 -20.20
CA THR A 576 -40.84 -16.34 -18.73
C THR A 576 -39.49 -15.95 -18.20
N LEU A 577 -39.44 -14.90 -17.37
CA LEU A 577 -38.25 -14.43 -16.64
C LEU A 577 -38.36 -14.91 -15.21
N GLU A 578 -37.30 -15.55 -14.73
CA GLU A 578 -37.12 -15.92 -13.32
C GLU A 578 -36.00 -15.02 -12.77
N LEU A 579 -36.33 -14.32 -11.71
CA LEU A 579 -35.45 -13.33 -11.07
C LEU A 579 -35.15 -13.77 -9.63
N SER A 580 -33.94 -13.63 -9.20
CA SER A 580 -33.53 -13.89 -7.80
C SER A 580 -32.54 -12.88 -7.32
N GLU A 581 -32.31 -12.86 -6.01
CA GLU A 581 -31.38 -11.92 -5.34
C GLU A 581 -31.77 -10.45 -5.53
N LEU A 582 -33.07 -10.15 -5.45
CA LEU A 582 -33.58 -8.78 -5.63
C LEU A 582 -33.44 -7.92 -4.38
N ASN A 583 -33.16 -8.50 -3.21
CA ASN A 583 -32.93 -7.77 -1.96
C ASN A 583 -31.44 -7.72 -1.59
N MET A 584 -31.00 -6.66 -0.91
CA MET A 584 -29.74 -6.67 -0.16
C MET A 584 -29.92 -7.28 1.22
N THR A 585 -28.81 -7.68 1.86
CA THR A 585 -28.80 -8.18 3.24
C THR A 585 -28.03 -7.26 4.19
N SER A 586 -27.59 -6.09 3.74
CA SER A 586 -27.07 -5.02 4.60
C SER A 586 -28.12 -4.57 5.61
N LEU A 587 -27.71 -4.14 6.79
CA LEU A 587 -28.64 -3.67 7.81
C LEU A 587 -29.44 -2.46 7.29
N GLY A 588 -30.70 -2.38 7.66
CA GLY A 588 -31.60 -1.35 7.16
C GLY A 588 -32.20 -1.62 5.78
N ALA A 589 -31.70 -2.64 5.06
CA ALA A 589 -32.25 -2.98 3.75
C ALA A 589 -33.74 -3.28 3.81
N VAL A 590 -34.48 -2.68 2.87
CA VAL A 590 -35.92 -2.86 2.78
C VAL A 590 -36.27 -4.03 1.87
N ALA A 591 -37.32 -4.78 2.22
CA ALA A 591 -37.85 -5.82 1.33
C ALA A 591 -38.43 -5.16 0.09
N ASN A 592 -38.01 -5.62 -1.09
CA ASN A 592 -38.65 -5.23 -2.34
C ASN A 592 -40.05 -5.86 -2.47
N GLU A 593 -40.99 -5.10 -2.99
CA GLU A 593 -42.42 -5.49 -3.09
C GLU A 593 -42.81 -5.83 -4.51
N THR A 594 -42.27 -5.10 -5.48
CA THR A 594 -42.67 -5.22 -6.88
C THR A 594 -41.46 -5.16 -7.81
N VAL A 595 -41.58 -5.91 -8.90
CA VAL A 595 -40.69 -5.82 -10.05
C VAL A 595 -41.52 -5.52 -11.29
N GLU A 596 -41.04 -4.61 -12.12
CA GLU A 596 -41.65 -4.21 -13.37
C GLU A 596 -40.66 -4.36 -14.53
N ILE A 597 -41.16 -4.83 -15.67
CA ILE A 597 -40.43 -4.76 -16.93
C ILE A 597 -40.96 -3.58 -17.72
N ARG A 598 -40.05 -2.68 -18.06
CA ARG A 598 -40.36 -1.41 -18.74
C ARG A 598 -39.70 -1.32 -20.11
N LYS A 599 -40.39 -0.71 -21.06
CA LYS A 599 -39.94 -0.58 -22.43
C LYS A 599 -39.23 0.75 -22.68
N GLY A 600 -38.06 0.70 -23.31
CA GLY A 600 -37.36 1.84 -23.86
C GLY A 600 -36.55 2.65 -22.85
N SER A 601 -36.97 2.79 -21.60
CA SER A 601 -36.27 3.45 -20.50
C SER A 601 -36.80 2.97 -19.15
N PRO A 602 -36.08 3.23 -18.06
CA PRO A 602 -36.56 2.93 -16.69
C PRO A 602 -37.88 3.60 -16.32
N GLU A 603 -38.21 4.72 -16.90
CA GLU A 603 -39.50 5.43 -16.75
C GLU A 603 -40.51 5.08 -17.82
N GLY A 604 -40.17 4.14 -18.71
CA GLY A 604 -40.98 3.73 -19.85
C GLY A 604 -42.28 3.01 -19.49
N GLU A 605 -43.02 2.60 -20.49
CA GLU A 605 -44.28 1.86 -20.34
C GLU A 605 -44.02 0.52 -19.63
N VAL A 606 -44.78 0.20 -18.59
CA VAL A 606 -44.77 -1.10 -17.91
C VAL A 606 -45.46 -2.15 -18.80
N VAL A 607 -44.70 -3.15 -19.21
CA VAL A 607 -45.21 -4.25 -20.07
C VAL A 607 -45.49 -5.51 -19.27
N ALA A 608 -44.86 -5.69 -18.11
CA ALA A 608 -45.13 -6.76 -17.17
C ALA A 608 -44.81 -6.33 -15.75
N SER A 609 -45.46 -6.95 -14.77
CA SER A 609 -45.12 -6.74 -13.35
C SER A 609 -45.44 -8.00 -12.53
N ALA A 610 -44.70 -8.19 -11.43
CA ALA A 610 -44.92 -9.24 -10.44
C ALA A 610 -44.64 -8.75 -9.02
N GLU A 611 -45.19 -9.47 -8.04
CA GLU A 611 -44.81 -9.30 -6.65
C GLU A 611 -43.44 -9.95 -6.40
N VAL A 612 -42.57 -9.27 -5.63
CA VAL A 612 -41.32 -9.83 -5.13
C VAL A 612 -41.62 -10.61 -3.85
N THR A 613 -41.02 -11.79 -3.72
CA THR A 613 -41.21 -12.65 -2.56
C THR A 613 -39.87 -12.90 -1.86
N GLY A 614 -39.90 -13.01 -0.53
CA GLY A 614 -38.72 -13.26 0.29
C GLY A 614 -38.26 -12.00 1.05
N GLU A 615 -37.71 -12.22 2.24
CA GLU A 615 -37.21 -11.18 3.10
C GLU A 615 -35.78 -10.76 2.68
N PRO A 616 -35.28 -9.57 3.09
CA PRO A 616 -33.89 -9.16 2.89
C PRO A 616 -32.95 -9.92 3.84
N ALA A 617 -32.89 -11.23 3.69
CA ALA A 617 -32.09 -12.15 4.50
C ALA A 617 -31.82 -13.43 3.70
N LYS A 618 -30.77 -14.16 4.07
CA LYS A 618 -30.53 -15.51 3.55
C LYS A 618 -31.53 -16.51 4.12
N ASP A 619 -32.04 -17.38 3.28
CA ASP A 619 -32.86 -18.52 3.67
C ASP A 619 -31.99 -19.68 4.22
N ALA A 620 -32.62 -20.79 4.63
CA ALA A 620 -31.93 -21.96 5.14
C ALA A 620 -31.02 -22.67 4.11
N SER A 621 -31.14 -22.35 2.83
CA SER A 621 -30.27 -22.85 1.75
C SER A 621 -29.07 -21.94 1.50
N GLY A 622 -29.03 -20.75 2.12
CA GLY A 622 -28.03 -19.73 1.93
C GLY A 622 -28.31 -18.77 0.77
N GLN A 623 -29.49 -18.83 0.18
CA GLN A 623 -29.91 -17.98 -0.92
C GLN A 623 -30.54 -16.68 -0.37
N VAL A 624 -30.14 -15.54 -0.91
CA VAL A 624 -30.68 -14.21 -0.56
C VAL A 624 -32.12 -14.13 -1.05
N GLY A 625 -33.01 -13.56 -0.24
CA GLY A 625 -34.41 -13.34 -0.57
C GLY A 625 -34.60 -12.29 -1.66
N GLY A 626 -35.85 -12.23 -2.15
CA GLY A 626 -36.22 -11.37 -3.26
C GLY A 626 -36.22 -12.15 -4.56
N ALA A 627 -37.32 -12.86 -4.84
CA ALA A 627 -37.51 -13.60 -6.08
C ALA A 627 -38.83 -13.20 -6.75
N ALA A 628 -38.87 -13.25 -8.07
CA ALA A 628 -40.07 -13.01 -8.85
C ALA A 628 -40.04 -13.80 -10.15
N SER A 629 -41.23 -14.15 -10.65
CA SER A 629 -41.43 -14.77 -11.96
C SER A 629 -42.44 -13.95 -12.79
N LEU A 630 -42.06 -13.61 -14.01
CA LEU A 630 -42.85 -12.78 -14.90
C LEU A 630 -42.98 -13.41 -16.28
N GLU A 631 -44.16 -13.25 -16.90
CA GLU A 631 -44.34 -13.55 -18.31
C GLU A 631 -44.39 -12.25 -19.13
N VAL A 632 -43.53 -12.15 -20.15
CA VAL A 632 -43.43 -10.99 -21.05
C VAL A 632 -43.65 -11.42 -22.48
N GLN A 633 -44.53 -10.72 -23.20
CA GLN A 633 -44.67 -10.92 -24.64
C GLN A 633 -43.53 -10.19 -25.35
N VAL A 634 -42.69 -10.91 -26.07
CA VAL A 634 -41.55 -10.32 -26.81
C VAL A 634 -42.00 -9.22 -27.76
N ALA A 635 -43.21 -9.40 -28.38
CA ALA A 635 -43.78 -8.40 -29.26
C ALA A 635 -44.08 -7.06 -28.58
N ASP A 636 -44.33 -7.04 -27.26
CA ASP A 636 -44.57 -5.80 -26.51
C ASP A 636 -43.28 -5.01 -26.30
N LEU A 637 -42.12 -5.67 -26.40
CA LEU A 637 -40.78 -5.08 -26.28
C LEU A 637 -40.15 -4.65 -27.62
N GLU A 638 -40.81 -4.96 -28.75
CA GLU A 638 -40.29 -4.59 -30.07
C GLU A 638 -40.02 -3.06 -30.16
N GLY A 639 -38.79 -2.71 -30.56
CA GLY A 639 -38.36 -1.34 -30.90
C GLY A 639 -37.56 -0.59 -29.82
N GLY A 640 -37.08 -1.24 -28.77
CA GLY A 640 -36.20 -0.62 -27.78
C GLY A 640 -35.65 -1.60 -26.74
N PRO A 641 -34.70 -1.17 -25.91
CA PRO A 641 -34.26 -1.98 -24.78
C PRO A 641 -35.40 -2.19 -23.78
N ALA A 642 -35.31 -3.25 -22.99
CA ALA A 642 -36.16 -3.48 -21.84
C ALA A 642 -35.38 -3.28 -20.54
N TYR A 643 -36.05 -2.72 -19.55
CA TYR A 643 -35.48 -2.46 -18.23
C TYR A 643 -36.26 -3.21 -17.15
N LEU A 644 -35.52 -3.80 -16.25
CA LEU A 644 -35.99 -4.27 -14.96
C LEU A 644 -35.98 -3.10 -13.97
N VAL A 645 -37.09 -2.87 -13.26
CA VAL A 645 -37.21 -1.88 -12.19
C VAL A 645 -37.80 -2.55 -10.96
N VAL A 646 -37.06 -2.54 -9.85
CA VAL A 646 -37.44 -3.16 -8.57
C VAL A 646 -37.72 -2.09 -7.55
N SER A 647 -38.83 -2.20 -6.82
CA SER A 647 -39.28 -1.20 -5.86
C SER A 647 -39.58 -1.85 -4.49
N PRO A 648 -39.33 -1.18 -3.37
CA PRO A 648 -38.95 0.24 -3.24
C PRO A 648 -37.45 0.56 -3.34
N ALA A 649 -36.53 -0.43 -3.36
CA ALA A 649 -35.07 -0.15 -3.33
C ALA A 649 -34.55 0.65 -4.53
N GLY A 650 -35.26 0.63 -5.67
CA GLY A 650 -34.88 1.45 -6.82
C GLY A 650 -33.95 0.77 -7.82
N THR A 651 -33.61 -0.51 -7.64
CA THR A 651 -32.76 -1.26 -8.57
C THR A 651 -33.28 -1.14 -10.00
N THR A 652 -32.38 -0.73 -10.91
CA THR A 652 -32.75 -0.53 -12.33
C THR A 652 -31.67 -1.13 -13.21
N MET A 653 -32.01 -2.06 -14.09
CA MET A 653 -31.08 -2.75 -14.98
C MET A 653 -31.62 -2.92 -16.39
N GLN A 654 -30.77 -2.85 -17.39
CA GLN A 654 -31.11 -3.22 -18.74
C GLN A 654 -31.09 -4.76 -18.88
N LEU A 655 -32.18 -5.35 -19.34
CA LEU A 655 -32.26 -6.79 -19.58
C LEU A 655 -31.44 -7.21 -20.80
N PRO A 656 -30.80 -8.40 -20.77
CA PRO A 656 -30.10 -8.97 -21.90
C PRO A 656 -31.02 -9.10 -23.12
N ALA A 657 -30.58 -8.59 -24.27
CA ALA A 657 -31.35 -8.65 -25.50
C ALA A 657 -31.68 -10.09 -25.93
N GLU A 658 -30.83 -11.03 -25.63
CA GLU A 658 -30.98 -12.45 -25.96
C GLU A 658 -32.18 -13.11 -25.27
N LEU A 659 -32.57 -12.67 -24.07
CA LEU A 659 -33.76 -13.13 -23.37
C LEU A 659 -35.06 -12.65 -24.00
N LEU A 660 -34.99 -11.70 -24.91
CA LEU A 660 -36.09 -10.96 -25.47
C LEU A 660 -36.27 -11.24 -26.99
N VAL A 661 -35.59 -12.25 -27.51
CA VAL A 661 -35.72 -12.68 -28.92
C VAL A 661 -36.61 -13.91 -28.99
N ALA A 662 -37.61 -13.92 -29.90
CA ALA A 662 -38.36 -15.13 -30.21
C ALA A 662 -37.41 -16.16 -30.85
N GLY A 663 -36.92 -17.09 -30.02
CA GLY A 663 -35.94 -18.09 -30.46
C GLY A 663 -36.56 -19.24 -31.25
N ASP A 664 -35.85 -19.71 -32.28
CA ASP A 664 -35.96 -21.08 -32.71
C ASP A 664 -35.36 -21.99 -31.64
N PRO A 665 -36.00 -23.07 -31.20
CA PRO A 665 -35.45 -23.96 -30.17
C PRO A 665 -34.15 -24.58 -30.67
N GLU A 666 -33.04 -24.30 -29.99
CA GLU A 666 -31.82 -25.05 -30.25
C GLU A 666 -32.04 -26.55 -30.01
N PRO A 667 -31.52 -27.40 -30.88
CA PRO A 667 -31.66 -28.84 -30.70
C PRO A 667 -30.87 -29.28 -29.46
N THR A 668 -31.60 -29.90 -28.52
CA THR A 668 -31.05 -30.54 -27.32
C THR A 668 -29.81 -31.37 -27.69
N PRO A 669 -28.64 -31.15 -27.11
CA PRO A 669 -27.48 -31.98 -27.39
C PRO A 669 -27.72 -33.40 -26.88
N GLU A 670 -27.58 -34.39 -27.78
CA GLU A 670 -27.61 -35.81 -27.40
C GLU A 670 -26.54 -36.11 -26.36
N PRO A 671 -26.82 -36.92 -25.34
CA PRO A 671 -25.84 -37.25 -24.30
C PRO A 671 -24.65 -38.02 -24.90
N THR A 672 -23.51 -37.38 -25.03
CA THR A 672 -22.27 -38.07 -25.38
C THR A 672 -21.78 -38.87 -24.20
N ASP A 673 -21.57 -40.17 -24.44
CA ASP A 673 -21.03 -41.17 -23.51
C ASP A 673 -19.76 -40.64 -22.77
N ARG A 674 -19.86 -40.63 -21.44
CA ARG A 674 -18.71 -40.41 -20.55
C ARG A 674 -17.74 -41.58 -20.65
N PRO A 675 -16.44 -41.34 -20.82
CA PRO A 675 -15.44 -42.33 -20.47
C PRO A 675 -15.20 -42.32 -18.95
N THR A 676 -15.48 -43.45 -18.34
CA THR A 676 -15.09 -43.73 -16.97
C THR A 676 -13.57 -43.81 -16.85
N PHE A 677 -12.94 -42.94 -16.05
CA PHE A 677 -11.57 -43.12 -15.59
C PHE A 677 -11.53 -43.50 -14.10
N GLY A 678 -10.74 -44.56 -13.86
CA GLY A 678 -10.69 -45.28 -12.62
C GLY A 678 -9.90 -44.58 -11.51
N HIS A 679 -10.19 -45.01 -10.32
CA HIS A 679 -9.53 -44.67 -9.05
C HIS A 679 -8.00 -44.85 -9.09
N GLY A 680 -7.29 -43.84 -8.69
CA GLY A 680 -5.87 -43.90 -8.32
C GLY A 680 -5.64 -43.07 -7.05
N ARG A 681 -5.21 -43.76 -6.03
CA ARG A 681 -4.89 -43.27 -4.68
C ARG A 681 -3.60 -42.47 -4.66
N ASP A 682 -3.48 -41.67 -3.57
CA ASP A 682 -2.29 -41.13 -2.94
C ASP A 682 -1.72 -39.81 -3.52
N LEU A 683 -2.02 -38.74 -2.80
CA LEU A 683 -1.08 -37.64 -2.49
C LEU A 683 -1.58 -36.90 -1.24
N ALA A 684 -1.30 -37.52 -0.09
CA ALA A 684 -1.22 -36.79 1.17
C ALA A 684 0.27 -36.52 1.39
N ASP A 685 0.69 -35.28 1.17
CA ASP A 685 1.83 -34.60 1.79
C ASP A 685 2.28 -33.42 0.91
N GLN A 686 1.61 -32.32 1.09
CA GLN A 686 2.14 -30.97 0.85
C GLN A 686 1.15 -29.96 1.46
N ARG A 687 1.06 -29.96 2.77
CA ARG A 687 0.43 -28.90 3.54
C ARG A 687 1.37 -28.50 4.65
N LYS A 688 2.29 -27.60 4.33
CA LYS A 688 2.99 -26.72 5.30
C LYS A 688 3.66 -25.60 4.51
N ALA A 689 2.90 -24.62 4.13
CA ALA A 689 3.33 -23.28 3.86
C ALA A 689 2.04 -22.48 3.57
N ASP A 690 1.29 -22.24 4.56
CA ASP A 690 0.29 -21.19 4.64
C ASP A 690 -0.03 -21.05 6.12
N ARG A 691 0.77 -20.31 6.81
CA ARG A 691 0.41 -19.79 8.13
C ARG A 691 -0.08 -18.39 7.89
N GLY A 692 -1.39 -18.35 7.75
CA GLY A 692 -2.18 -17.18 7.64
C GLY A 692 -1.82 -16.09 8.65
N ARG A 693 -1.88 -14.89 8.18
CA ARG A 693 -2.15 -13.71 8.99
C ARG A 693 -3.36 -14.02 9.89
N PRO A 694 -3.37 -13.59 11.15
CA PRO A 694 -4.50 -13.83 12.00
C PRO A 694 -5.72 -13.09 11.43
N SER A 695 -6.78 -13.81 11.09
CA SER A 695 -8.11 -13.28 10.94
C SER A 695 -8.64 -12.99 12.34
N GLY A 696 -8.15 -11.94 12.94
CA GLY A 696 -8.60 -11.39 14.21
C GLY A 696 -9.15 -10.01 13.96
N ASP A 697 -10.28 -9.73 14.57
CA ASP A 697 -10.83 -8.40 14.72
C ASP A 697 -9.71 -7.44 15.16
N LEU A 698 -9.52 -6.33 14.46
CA LEU A 698 -8.56 -5.28 14.81
C LEU A 698 -8.70 -4.89 16.28
N ARG A 699 -9.93 -4.97 16.78
CA ARG A 699 -10.30 -4.75 18.19
C ARG A 699 -9.73 -5.82 19.13
N GLU A 700 -9.78 -7.10 18.75
CA GLU A 700 -9.10 -8.15 19.53
C GLU A 700 -7.58 -7.93 19.50
N TRP A 701 -7.04 -7.51 18.37
CA TRP A 701 -5.61 -7.22 18.25
C TRP A 701 -5.22 -5.96 19.05
N VAL A 702 -5.98 -4.85 18.92
CA VAL A 702 -5.75 -3.62 19.69
C VAL A 702 -5.97 -3.85 21.20
N LEU A 703 -6.99 -4.62 21.58
CA LEU A 703 -7.22 -4.98 22.97
C LEU A 703 -6.15 -5.93 23.49
N GLU A 704 -5.68 -6.85 22.68
CA GLU A 704 -4.58 -7.76 23.03
C GLU A 704 -3.25 -7.02 23.16
N GLN A 705 -2.97 -6.02 22.30
CA GLN A 705 -1.82 -5.12 22.45
C GLN A 705 -1.99 -4.22 23.67
N ARG A 706 -3.20 -3.72 23.93
CA ARG A 706 -3.51 -2.93 25.13
C ARG A 706 -3.42 -3.74 26.43
N GLU A 707 -3.87 -5.01 26.44
CA GLU A 707 -3.67 -5.92 27.58
C GLU A 707 -2.19 -6.28 27.74
N ARG A 708 -1.44 -6.43 26.68
CA ARG A 708 0.02 -6.63 26.71
C ARG A 708 0.74 -5.39 27.28
N ARG A 709 0.26 -4.17 26.96
CA ARG A 709 0.82 -2.93 27.48
C ARG A 709 0.31 -2.55 28.88
N SER A 710 -0.92 -2.90 29.26
CA SER A 710 -1.53 -2.57 30.58
C SER A 710 -1.27 -3.62 31.66
N GLY A 711 -0.55 -4.68 31.38
CA GLY A 711 -0.06 -5.66 32.38
C GLY A 711 0.99 -5.09 33.34
N ARG A 712 1.01 -3.77 33.51
CA ARG A 712 1.75 -3.05 34.56
C ARG A 712 0.85 -2.63 35.70
#